data_cf82a7107ca876a8b0253ec618d194ef
#
_entry.id   cf82a7107ca876a8b0253ec618d194ef
#
_cell.length_a   1.000
_cell.length_b   1.000
_cell.length_c   1.000
_cell.angle_alpha   90.00
_cell.angle_beta   90.00
_cell.angle_gamma   90.00
#
_symmetry.space_group_name_H-M   'P 1'
#
loop_
_entity.id
_entity.type
_entity.pdbx_description
1 polymer ?
#
loop_
_entity_poly.entity_id
_entity_poly.type
_entity_poly.pdbx_seq_one_letter_code
_entity_poly.pdbx_strand_id
1 'polypeptide(L)'
;MTDLENRGFFESQIDIRSRLDEKLKSQAFEKLAAGIGAAGSFSAGFDERGELADRAVGLCLKYYGYKAGKVPKGVSGMEERLEYLCRPFAVMHRTVRLKDDWDKKSFGPMLGKFKNGGYAALIPAGLGGYYYIDPFEGIKKKITKKNRELFEEEAEFFYRSLPAGSLGKKDLLRFMAGSLDAGDYILVFLSALAVVLTGLLLPWANKLGFSLVVPSGDSSLIAPLAALLLGVMVSTVLINACRNLLMGRVSIKMGVYAESAVYARVMNLPAAFFRHYNSGDLAVRVSSIRELAELLTLAVAGSGLTCLLSLIYLFQIVRFAGILVVPAFLTVFTQMLFTVIAFAVTFRYEKKKTEANAKLSGTVTSILGGIQKIKLAGAENRAFAKWASKYSDYSRPAYNRPALLQALPSIITVTGILGTVLIYILGTKSGIGYDDYMAFNVAYGQMSAAILASAAIVQNTVSIGPLLDLASPLLSESPEDSSDLPIVETLRGSVELANVSFRYNENSPFVLNDISFRVSPGEYVAITGHSGCGKSTLVRLLLGFENPEKGSIFFDSHSTSSVDMRSVRRHIGTVMQNSRLFVGNILYNIIISSPLSTMDDAWEAAELAGIAEDIRQMPMGMKTLVSEGGSGLSGGQRQRLMIARAICKKPKILIFDEATSALDNITQKHVSDSLDALKCTRIVVAHRLSTIKNCDRIICLDEGRIVEEGTYDELMEKKGFFAEIVSKQQLDK
;
A
#
# COMPACT_ATOMS: atom_id res chain seq x y z
N MET A 1 -17.08 9.78 13.85
CA MET A 1 -16.53 10.47 12.66
C MET A 1 -16.91 11.95 12.61
N THR A 2 -17.50 12.49 13.66
CA THR A 2 -18.11 13.84 13.68
C THR A 2 -17.33 14.88 14.49
N ASP A 3 -16.29 14.52 15.25
CA ASP A 3 -15.54 15.49 16.07
C ASP A 3 -14.17 15.90 15.50
N LEU A 4 -13.69 15.25 14.45
CA LEU A 4 -12.42 15.59 13.79
C LEU A 4 -12.61 16.55 12.61
N GLU A 5 -13.80 16.66 12.05
CA GLU A 5 -14.10 17.59 10.95
C GLU A 5 -14.33 19.02 11.42
N ASN A 6 -14.63 19.25 12.71
CA ASN A 6 -14.88 20.58 13.28
C ASN A 6 -13.70 21.19 14.05
N ARG A 7 -12.64 20.43 14.30
CA ARG A 7 -11.38 21.01 14.80
C ARG A 7 -10.55 21.43 13.61
N GLY A 8 -10.31 22.71 13.48
CA GLY A 8 -9.49 23.25 12.41
C GLY A 8 -8.15 22.51 12.33
N PHE A 9 -7.62 22.35 11.12
CA PHE A 9 -6.34 21.68 10.84
C PHE A 9 -5.21 22.05 11.80
N PHE A 10 -5.24 23.28 12.33
CA PHE A 10 -4.27 23.81 13.31
C PHE A 10 -4.46 23.28 14.74
N GLU A 11 -5.68 23.03 15.20
CA GLU A 11 -5.91 22.45 16.53
C GLU A 11 -5.46 20.99 16.61
N SER A 12 -5.64 20.22 15.54
CA SER A 12 -5.11 18.86 15.46
C SER A 12 -3.59 18.83 15.48
N GLN A 13 -2.93 19.81 14.87
CA GLN A 13 -1.47 19.96 14.87
C GLN A 13 -0.93 20.37 16.25
N ILE A 14 -1.64 21.24 16.97
CA ILE A 14 -1.28 21.64 18.34
C ILE A 14 -1.39 20.45 19.31
N ASP A 15 -2.40 19.62 19.13
CA ASP A 15 -2.63 18.43 19.95
C ASP A 15 -1.54 17.35 19.71
N ILE A 16 -1.12 17.16 18.45
CA ILE A 16 0.00 16.29 18.08
C ILE A 16 1.33 16.81 18.70
N ARG A 17 1.56 18.12 18.70
CA ARG A 17 2.75 18.71 19.31
C ARG A 17 2.76 18.58 20.83
N SER A 18 1.67 18.89 21.50
CA SER A 18 1.55 18.76 22.96
C SER A 18 1.94 17.36 23.42
N ARG A 19 1.60 16.34 22.66
CA ARG A 19 1.92 14.95 22.93
C ARG A 19 3.36 14.57 22.59
N LEU A 20 3.90 15.13 21.50
CA LEU A 20 5.33 14.98 21.19
C LEU A 20 6.20 15.63 22.31
N ASP A 21 5.81 16.82 22.76
CA ASP A 21 6.50 17.53 23.83
C ASP A 21 6.39 16.79 25.18
N GLU A 22 5.26 16.14 25.46
CA GLU A 22 5.10 15.27 26.64
C GLU A 22 5.93 13.99 26.54
N LYS A 23 5.96 13.37 25.35
CA LYS A 23 6.80 12.20 25.06
C LYS A 23 8.29 12.54 25.17
N LEU A 24 8.68 13.72 24.70
CA LEU A 24 10.06 14.24 24.81
C LEU A 24 10.44 14.57 26.25
N LYS A 25 9.53 15.15 27.04
CA LYS A 25 9.74 15.38 28.48
C LYS A 25 9.94 14.06 29.22
N SER A 26 9.13 13.04 28.95
CA SER A 26 9.28 11.72 29.58
C SER A 26 10.62 11.07 29.19
N GLN A 27 11.04 11.16 27.94
CA GLN A 27 12.36 10.66 27.49
C GLN A 27 13.54 11.46 28.07
N ALA A 28 13.40 12.77 28.22
CA ALA A 28 14.39 13.61 28.88
C ALA A 28 14.49 13.30 30.38
N PHE A 29 13.35 13.06 31.04
CA PHE A 29 13.32 12.60 32.43
C PHE A 29 13.95 11.21 32.61
N GLU A 30 13.72 10.28 31.67
CA GLU A 30 14.35 8.96 31.64
C GLU A 30 15.88 9.07 31.45
N LYS A 31 16.34 9.94 30.55
CA LYS A 31 17.78 10.21 30.35
C LYS A 31 18.42 10.87 31.57
N LEU A 32 17.75 11.80 32.24
CA LEU A 32 18.20 12.43 33.49
C LEU A 32 18.23 11.43 34.64
N ALA A 33 17.23 10.58 34.79
CA ALA A 33 17.21 9.52 35.81
C ALA A 33 18.33 8.48 35.59
N ALA A 34 18.66 8.16 34.36
CA ALA A 34 19.79 7.30 34.00
C ALA A 34 21.16 7.96 34.31
N GLY A 35 21.24 9.30 34.26
CA GLY A 35 22.47 10.08 34.56
C GLY A 35 22.75 10.26 36.05
N ILE A 36 21.78 10.10 36.95
CA ILE A 36 21.92 10.36 38.39
C ILE A 36 22.17 9.06 39.19
N GLY A 37 23.17 8.28 38.79
CA GLY A 37 23.86 7.36 39.68
C GLY A 37 23.13 6.15 40.28
N ALA A 38 21.94 5.75 39.74
CA ALA A 38 21.28 4.52 40.08
C ALA A 38 21.51 3.41 39.03
N ALA A 39 22.66 3.43 38.40
CA ALA A 39 22.95 2.71 37.15
C ALA A 39 22.99 1.17 37.28
N GLY A 40 23.13 0.60 38.46
CA GLY A 40 23.28 -0.86 38.60
C GLY A 40 21.96 -1.66 38.69
N SER A 41 20.91 -1.12 39.33
CA SER A 41 19.64 -1.79 39.50
C SER A 41 18.61 -1.41 38.44
N PHE A 42 18.77 -0.25 37.78
CA PHE A 42 17.89 0.22 36.71
C PHE A 42 18.20 -0.43 35.36
N SER A 43 19.45 -0.77 35.08
CA SER A 43 19.80 -1.43 33.81
C SER A 43 19.26 -2.86 33.71
N ALA A 44 19.23 -3.62 34.81
CA ALA A 44 18.63 -4.96 34.83
C ALA A 44 17.11 -4.92 34.63
N GLY A 45 16.42 -3.96 35.25
CA GLY A 45 14.96 -3.77 35.06
C GLY A 45 14.58 -3.22 33.68
N PHE A 46 15.48 -2.51 33.01
CA PHE A 46 15.27 -2.01 31.64
C PHE A 46 15.42 -3.11 30.60
N ASP A 47 16.35 -4.04 30.79
CA ASP A 47 16.58 -5.18 29.91
C ASP A 47 15.41 -6.17 30.00
N GLU A 48 14.89 -6.44 31.19
CA GLU A 48 13.69 -7.29 31.39
C GLU A 48 12.44 -6.68 30.76
N ARG A 49 12.20 -5.36 30.87
CA ARG A 49 11.05 -4.68 30.24
C ARG A 49 11.15 -4.69 28.72
N GLY A 50 12.35 -4.53 28.17
CA GLY A 50 12.61 -4.65 26.74
C GLY A 50 12.32 -6.06 26.20
N GLU A 51 12.77 -7.09 26.90
CA GLU A 51 12.49 -8.49 26.53
C GLU A 51 11.01 -8.84 26.61
N LEU A 52 10.27 -8.28 27.57
CA LEU A 52 8.81 -8.46 27.65
C LEU A 52 8.07 -7.77 26.51
N ALA A 53 8.52 -6.58 26.11
CA ALA A 53 7.99 -5.89 24.93
C ALA A 53 8.24 -6.71 23.65
N ASP A 54 9.46 -7.25 23.48
CA ASP A 54 9.80 -8.11 22.34
C ASP A 54 8.93 -9.37 22.27
N ARG A 55 8.64 -9.99 23.43
CA ARG A 55 7.71 -11.12 23.52
C ARG A 55 6.29 -10.72 23.13
N ALA A 56 5.81 -9.56 23.57
CA ALA A 56 4.49 -9.06 23.21
C ALA A 56 4.38 -8.79 21.70
N VAL A 57 5.40 -8.17 21.09
CA VAL A 57 5.48 -7.99 19.61
C VAL A 57 5.53 -9.35 18.93
N GLY A 58 6.34 -10.29 19.45
CA GLY A 58 6.42 -11.64 18.92
C GLY A 58 5.08 -12.38 18.92
N LEU A 59 4.22 -12.16 19.93
CA LEU A 59 2.86 -12.69 19.96
C LEU A 59 1.95 -12.05 18.90
N CYS A 60 2.09 -10.74 18.66
CA CYS A 60 1.38 -10.05 17.58
C CYS A 60 1.80 -10.60 16.21
N LEU A 61 3.10 -10.78 15.97
CA LEU A 61 3.64 -11.34 14.73
C LEU A 61 3.23 -12.82 14.55
N LYS A 62 3.18 -13.59 15.63
CA LYS A 62 2.72 -15.00 15.63
C LYS A 62 1.27 -15.13 15.18
N TYR A 63 0.41 -14.14 15.44
CA TYR A 63 -0.97 -14.13 14.94
C TYR A 63 -1.01 -14.21 13.41
N TYR A 64 -0.05 -13.58 12.72
CA TYR A 64 0.09 -13.65 11.26
C TYR A 64 0.93 -14.84 10.77
N GLY A 65 1.44 -15.68 11.68
CA GLY A 65 2.26 -16.84 11.36
C GLY A 65 3.75 -16.55 11.26
N TYR A 66 4.21 -15.36 11.66
CA TYR A 66 5.63 -14.99 11.66
C TYR A 66 6.29 -15.38 12.99
N LYS A 67 7.56 -15.77 12.92
CA LYS A 67 8.36 -16.12 14.08
C LYS A 67 9.39 -15.02 14.33
N ALA A 68 9.15 -14.19 15.33
CA ALA A 68 10.05 -13.09 15.69
C ALA A 68 11.46 -13.59 16.03
N GLY A 69 12.46 -12.88 15.57
CA GLY A 69 13.88 -13.07 15.94
C GLY A 69 14.19 -12.51 17.34
N LYS A 70 15.44 -12.65 17.77
CA LYS A 70 15.93 -12.00 19.00
C LYS A 70 16.48 -10.63 18.66
N VAL A 71 16.13 -9.62 19.46
CA VAL A 71 16.69 -8.28 19.33
C VAL A 71 18.10 -8.25 19.92
N PRO A 72 19.11 -7.63 19.27
CA PRO A 72 20.45 -7.48 19.79
C PRO A 72 20.50 -6.64 21.08
N LYS A 73 21.53 -6.90 21.93
CA LYS A 73 21.77 -6.19 23.20
C LYS A 73 22.26 -4.78 22.99
N GLY A 74 21.72 -3.93 22.32
CA GLY A 74 22.17 -2.54 22.08
C GLY A 74 21.01 -1.66 21.64
N VAL A 75 19.91 -2.28 21.27
CA VAL A 75 18.70 -1.61 20.81
C VAL A 75 17.88 -1.17 22.00
N SER A 76 17.84 0.13 22.31
CA SER A 76 17.24 0.66 23.53
C SER A 76 15.84 1.26 23.33
N GLY A 77 15.51 1.71 22.13
CA GLY A 77 14.24 2.38 21.82
C GLY A 77 13.15 1.39 21.38
N MET A 78 11.87 1.63 21.78
CA MET A 78 10.75 0.79 21.37
C MET A 78 10.54 0.82 19.84
N GLU A 79 10.70 1.97 19.21
CA GLU A 79 10.60 2.11 17.74
C GLU A 79 11.68 1.31 17.00
N GLU A 80 12.93 1.32 17.52
CA GLU A 80 14.02 0.52 16.93
C GLU A 80 13.75 -0.98 17.10
N ARG A 81 13.22 -1.40 18.27
CA ARG A 81 12.83 -2.79 18.51
C ARG A 81 11.71 -3.24 17.59
N LEU A 82 10.68 -2.42 17.42
CA LEU A 82 9.58 -2.67 16.50
C LEU A 82 10.10 -2.80 15.06
N GLU A 83 10.94 -1.87 14.64
CA GLU A 83 11.50 -1.92 13.31
C GLU A 83 12.37 -3.18 13.10
N TYR A 84 13.21 -3.53 14.08
CA TYR A 84 14.03 -4.74 14.03
C TYR A 84 13.20 -6.02 13.92
N LEU A 85 12.12 -6.12 14.73
CA LEU A 85 11.26 -7.32 14.77
C LEU A 85 10.31 -7.43 13.57
N CYS A 86 9.82 -6.31 13.04
CA CYS A 86 8.85 -6.28 11.94
C CYS A 86 9.51 -6.33 10.56
N ARG A 87 10.72 -5.79 10.44
CA ARG A 87 11.44 -5.62 9.17
C ARG A 87 11.69 -6.92 8.39
N PRO A 88 12.13 -8.05 9.01
CA PRO A 88 12.37 -9.29 8.27
C PRO A 88 11.13 -9.81 7.53
N PHE A 89 9.95 -9.45 8.01
CA PHE A 89 8.65 -9.88 7.47
C PHE A 89 7.96 -8.78 6.66
N ALA A 90 8.61 -7.63 6.45
CA ALA A 90 8.01 -6.45 5.85
C ALA A 90 6.65 -6.04 6.48
N VAL A 91 6.47 -6.31 7.77
CA VAL A 91 5.27 -5.95 8.53
C VAL A 91 5.33 -4.47 8.84
N MET A 92 4.33 -3.73 8.37
CA MET A 92 4.17 -2.31 8.70
C MET A 92 3.33 -2.16 9.96
N HIS A 93 3.63 -1.13 10.73
CA HIS A 93 2.86 -0.78 11.92
C HIS A 93 2.56 0.72 11.95
N ARG A 94 1.57 1.10 12.73
CA ARG A 94 1.26 2.50 13.02
C ARG A 94 0.64 2.64 14.39
N THR A 95 0.84 3.79 15.01
CA THR A 95 0.14 4.18 16.23
C THR A 95 -1.34 4.44 15.92
N VAL A 96 -2.23 3.85 16.72
CA VAL A 96 -3.68 4.02 16.65
C VAL A 96 -4.22 4.46 18.00
N ARG A 97 -5.25 5.30 18.00
CA ARG A 97 -5.96 5.68 19.22
C ARG A 97 -7.06 4.68 19.55
N LEU A 98 -7.05 4.18 20.76
CA LEU A 98 -8.08 3.34 21.34
C LEU A 98 -9.25 4.20 21.83
N LYS A 99 -10.13 4.60 20.89
CA LYS A 99 -11.36 5.35 21.20
C LYS A 99 -12.48 4.42 21.69
N ASP A 100 -13.58 5.01 22.15
CA ASP A 100 -14.76 4.30 22.65
C ASP A 100 -15.14 3.08 21.82
N ASP A 101 -15.48 1.97 22.53
CA ASP A 101 -15.89 0.70 21.92
C ASP A 101 -14.84 0.01 21.01
N TRP A 102 -13.55 0.39 21.10
CA TRP A 102 -12.47 -0.27 20.36
C TRP A 102 -12.39 -1.79 20.68
N ASP A 103 -12.75 -2.14 21.91
CA ASP A 103 -12.77 -3.53 22.40
C ASP A 103 -13.78 -4.42 21.68
N LYS A 104 -14.79 -3.85 21.01
CA LYS A 104 -15.81 -4.58 20.25
C LYS A 104 -15.45 -4.80 18.78
N LYS A 105 -14.56 -3.97 18.23
CA LYS A 105 -14.21 -3.95 16.81
C LYS A 105 -12.83 -4.55 16.59
N SER A 106 -12.74 -5.86 16.43
CA SER A 106 -11.46 -6.54 16.15
C SER A 106 -11.10 -6.47 14.68
N PHE A 107 -9.89 -5.96 14.38
CA PHE A 107 -9.42 -5.86 13.01
C PHE A 107 -8.09 -6.60 12.79
N GLY A 108 -7.12 -6.42 13.66
CA GLY A 108 -5.81 -7.06 13.61
C GLY A 108 -5.13 -7.00 14.96
N PRO A 109 -3.96 -7.64 15.13
CA PRO A 109 -3.22 -7.61 16.38
C PRO A 109 -2.65 -6.21 16.63
N MET A 110 -2.65 -5.81 17.90
CA MET A 110 -2.08 -4.54 18.35
C MET A 110 -1.17 -4.78 19.55
N LEU A 111 -0.17 -3.93 19.70
CA LEU A 111 0.61 -3.84 20.92
C LEU A 111 0.03 -2.72 21.79
N GLY A 112 -0.61 -3.09 22.87
CA GLY A 112 -1.15 -2.16 23.85
C GLY A 112 -0.14 -1.89 24.95
N LYS A 113 -0.09 -0.64 25.43
CA LYS A 113 0.72 -0.25 26.57
C LYS A 113 -0.20 -0.11 27.78
N PHE A 114 0.18 -0.72 28.90
CA PHE A 114 -0.51 -0.54 30.17
C PHE A 114 -0.15 0.83 30.78
N LYS A 115 -1.07 1.44 31.52
CA LYS A 115 -0.83 2.69 32.26
C LYS A 115 0.30 2.57 33.30
N ASN A 116 0.65 1.35 33.73
CA ASN A 116 1.78 1.06 34.62
C ASN A 116 3.10 0.85 33.90
N GLY A 117 3.15 1.05 32.56
CA GLY A 117 4.37 1.02 31.76
C GLY A 117 4.76 -0.33 31.17
N GLY A 118 3.93 -1.38 31.30
CA GLY A 118 4.13 -2.68 30.63
C GLY A 118 3.49 -2.72 29.24
N TYR A 119 3.84 -3.74 28.44
CA TYR A 119 3.26 -3.98 27.12
C TYR A 119 2.50 -5.31 27.10
N ALA A 120 1.42 -5.37 26.33
CA ALA A 120 0.65 -6.59 26.11
C ALA A 120 0.25 -6.76 24.65
N ALA A 121 0.19 -7.99 24.17
CA ALA A 121 -0.33 -8.30 22.85
C ALA A 121 -1.87 -8.33 22.88
N LEU A 122 -2.52 -7.49 22.10
CA LEU A 122 -3.96 -7.44 21.90
C LEU A 122 -4.29 -8.25 20.65
N ILE A 123 -4.88 -9.42 20.83
CA ILE A 123 -5.16 -10.36 19.74
C ILE A 123 -6.66 -10.40 19.46
N PRO A 124 -7.10 -10.26 18.16
CA PRO A 124 -8.51 -10.32 17.81
C PRO A 124 -9.17 -11.64 18.21
N ALA A 125 -10.41 -11.57 18.69
CA ALA A 125 -11.27 -12.74 18.90
C ALA A 125 -12.13 -13.00 17.65
N GLY A 126 -12.26 -14.25 17.23
CA GLY A 126 -12.91 -14.62 15.97
C GLY A 126 -14.37 -14.15 15.79
N LEU A 127 -15.12 -13.98 16.89
CA LEU A 127 -16.51 -13.46 16.87
C LEU A 127 -16.61 -11.97 17.25
N GLY A 128 -15.48 -11.26 17.28
CA GLY A 128 -15.40 -9.84 17.66
C GLY A 128 -14.81 -9.62 19.06
N GLY A 129 -14.18 -8.46 19.23
CA GLY A 129 -13.46 -8.10 20.45
C GLY A 129 -12.01 -8.56 20.46
N TYR A 130 -11.34 -8.34 21.58
CA TYR A 130 -9.93 -8.63 21.77
C TYR A 130 -9.68 -9.47 23.01
N TYR A 131 -8.62 -10.26 22.95
CA TYR A 131 -7.95 -10.82 24.12
C TYR A 131 -6.63 -10.10 24.31
N TYR A 132 -6.23 -9.83 25.52
CA TYR A 132 -4.87 -9.46 25.80
C TYR A 132 -4.09 -10.65 26.37
N ILE A 133 -2.82 -10.72 25.99
CA ILE A 133 -1.88 -11.70 26.50
C ILE A 133 -0.79 -10.90 27.19
N ASP A 134 -0.69 -11.08 28.49
CA ASP A 134 0.42 -10.53 29.27
C ASP A 134 1.66 -11.37 29.00
N PRO A 135 2.76 -10.78 28.49
CA PRO A 135 3.96 -11.54 28.13
C PRO A 135 4.69 -12.11 29.36
N PHE A 136 4.41 -11.60 30.56
CA PHE A 136 4.97 -12.11 31.82
C PHE A 136 4.20 -13.34 32.32
N GLU A 137 2.89 -13.24 32.45
CA GLU A 137 2.05 -14.31 32.93
C GLU A 137 1.71 -15.36 31.87
N GLY A 138 1.77 -15.00 30.59
CA GLY A 138 1.35 -15.84 29.47
C GLY A 138 -0.16 -16.14 29.42
N ILE A 139 -0.94 -15.54 30.32
CA ILE A 139 -2.37 -15.78 30.45
C ILE A 139 -3.16 -14.96 29.45
N LYS A 140 -4.06 -15.63 28.73
CA LYS A 140 -4.99 -15.04 27.80
C LYS A 140 -6.26 -14.58 28.51
N LYS A 141 -6.48 -13.26 28.60
CA LYS A 141 -7.68 -12.68 29.25
C LYS A 141 -8.51 -11.90 28.21
N LYS A 142 -9.83 -12.07 28.24
CA LYS A 142 -10.74 -11.32 27.35
C LYS A 142 -10.84 -9.87 27.80
N ILE A 143 -10.79 -8.93 26.84
CA ILE A 143 -10.99 -7.51 27.11
C ILE A 143 -12.48 -7.25 27.34
N THR A 144 -12.76 -6.57 28.45
CA THR A 144 -14.09 -6.17 28.90
C THR A 144 -14.05 -4.69 29.24
N LYS A 145 -15.22 -4.05 29.42
CA LYS A 145 -15.30 -2.63 29.81
C LYS A 145 -14.44 -2.28 31.03
N LYS A 146 -14.26 -3.22 31.98
CA LYS A 146 -13.43 -3.00 33.18
C LYS A 146 -11.93 -3.04 32.89
N ASN A 147 -11.51 -3.92 31.97
CA ASN A 147 -10.08 -4.13 31.68
C ASN A 147 -9.54 -3.19 30.59
N ARG A 148 -10.41 -2.57 29.78
CA ARG A 148 -9.98 -1.63 28.73
C ARG A 148 -9.31 -0.38 29.31
N GLU A 149 -9.71 0.03 30.53
CA GLU A 149 -9.17 1.20 31.22
C GLU A 149 -7.73 1.00 31.73
N LEU A 150 -7.22 -0.24 31.72
CA LEU A 150 -5.84 -0.57 32.07
C LEU A 150 -4.84 -0.13 31.01
N PHE A 151 -5.30 0.06 29.77
CA PHE A 151 -4.45 0.43 28.63
C PHE A 151 -4.39 1.94 28.46
N GLU A 152 -3.26 2.42 27.92
CA GLU A 152 -3.14 3.79 27.41
C GLU A 152 -4.06 3.98 26.19
N GLU A 153 -4.30 5.24 25.83
CA GLU A 153 -5.13 5.59 24.66
C GLU A 153 -4.46 5.28 23.32
N GLU A 154 -3.17 4.97 23.33
CA GLU A 154 -2.40 4.66 22.13
C GLU A 154 -1.94 3.20 22.13
N ALA A 155 -1.99 2.58 20.95
CA ALA A 155 -1.50 1.23 20.72
C ALA A 155 -0.85 1.15 19.32
N GLU A 156 0.11 0.24 19.13
CA GLU A 156 0.71 -0.01 17.83
C GLU A 156 -0.06 -1.12 17.10
N PHE A 157 -0.63 -0.79 15.96
CA PHE A 157 -1.38 -1.71 15.10
C PHE A 157 -0.47 -2.29 14.03
N PHE A 158 -0.49 -3.63 13.85
CA PHE A 158 0.31 -4.32 12.85
C PHE A 158 -0.51 -4.72 11.65
N TYR A 159 0.05 -4.50 10.44
CA TYR A 159 -0.54 -4.90 9.17
C TYR A 159 0.08 -6.20 8.67
N ARG A 160 -0.77 -7.12 8.21
CA ARG A 160 -0.31 -8.36 7.59
C ARG A 160 0.42 -8.05 6.28
N SER A 161 1.64 -8.55 6.11
CA SER A 161 2.41 -8.40 4.87
C SER A 161 2.15 -9.53 3.88
N LEU A 162 2.44 -9.29 2.61
CA LEU A 162 2.56 -10.33 1.60
C LEU A 162 3.88 -11.10 1.79
N PRO A 163 3.94 -12.40 1.41
CA PRO A 163 5.18 -13.17 1.44
C PRO A 163 6.31 -12.48 0.65
N ALA A 164 7.55 -12.69 1.07
CA ALA A 164 8.73 -12.25 0.35
C ALA A 164 8.87 -13.01 -0.98
N GLY A 165 9.70 -12.47 -1.91
CA GLY A 165 9.93 -13.06 -3.21
C GLY A 165 8.90 -12.69 -4.28
N SER A 166 9.03 -13.29 -5.45
CA SER A 166 8.13 -13.12 -6.59
C SER A 166 6.80 -13.83 -6.34
N LEU A 167 5.70 -13.14 -6.51
CA LEU A 167 4.35 -13.65 -6.26
C LEU A 167 3.53 -13.70 -7.55
N GLY A 168 2.66 -14.71 -7.64
CA GLY A 168 1.68 -14.82 -8.70
C GLY A 168 0.30 -14.30 -8.32
N LYS A 169 -0.59 -14.21 -9.32
CA LYS A 169 -2.01 -13.83 -9.11
C LYS A 169 -2.73 -14.75 -8.13
N LYS A 170 -2.40 -16.05 -8.13
CA LYS A 170 -2.98 -17.04 -7.21
C LYS A 170 -2.60 -16.78 -5.76
N ASP A 171 -1.39 -16.26 -5.52
CA ASP A 171 -0.90 -15.98 -4.18
C ASP A 171 -1.64 -14.77 -3.58
N LEU A 172 -1.92 -13.73 -4.39
CA LEU A 172 -2.77 -12.62 -3.99
C LEU A 172 -4.18 -13.10 -3.61
N LEU A 173 -4.81 -13.90 -4.45
CA LEU A 173 -6.14 -14.45 -4.17
C LEU A 173 -6.16 -15.31 -2.89
N ARG A 174 -5.13 -16.14 -2.69
CA ARG A 174 -4.96 -16.93 -1.46
C ARG A 174 -4.76 -16.04 -0.23
N PHE A 175 -3.96 -14.97 -0.38
CA PHE A 175 -3.78 -13.98 0.68
C PHE A 175 -5.09 -13.29 1.06
N MET A 176 -5.87 -12.84 0.05
CA MET A 176 -7.17 -12.20 0.25
C MET A 176 -8.17 -13.16 0.92
N ALA A 177 -8.25 -14.40 0.47
CA ALA A 177 -9.06 -15.42 1.14
C ALA A 177 -8.59 -15.67 2.58
N GLY A 178 -7.28 -15.82 2.80
CA GLY A 178 -6.71 -16.02 4.14
C GLY A 178 -6.78 -14.80 5.08
N SER A 179 -7.30 -13.66 4.62
CA SER A 179 -7.51 -12.47 5.45
C SER A 179 -8.82 -12.51 6.25
N LEU A 180 -9.71 -13.43 5.89
CA LEU A 180 -11.00 -13.63 6.54
C LEU A 180 -10.88 -14.73 7.60
N ASP A 181 -11.55 -14.56 8.73
CA ASP A 181 -11.63 -15.56 9.79
C ASP A 181 -12.69 -16.64 9.46
N ALA A 182 -12.57 -17.81 10.06
CA ALA A 182 -13.57 -18.88 9.90
C ALA A 182 -14.99 -18.41 10.25
N GLY A 183 -15.12 -17.51 11.23
CA GLY A 183 -16.40 -16.90 11.60
C GLY A 183 -17.03 -16.08 10.48
N ASP A 184 -16.24 -15.35 9.69
CA ASP A 184 -16.73 -14.56 8.55
C ASP A 184 -17.29 -15.50 7.48
N TYR A 185 -16.61 -16.60 7.16
CA TYR A 185 -17.09 -17.61 6.19
C TYR A 185 -18.37 -18.30 6.65
N ILE A 186 -18.47 -18.67 7.92
CA ILE A 186 -19.67 -19.29 8.50
C ILE A 186 -20.86 -18.34 8.44
N LEU A 187 -20.67 -17.05 8.79
CA LEU A 187 -21.74 -16.05 8.77
C LEU A 187 -22.22 -15.78 7.34
N VAL A 188 -21.30 -15.71 6.36
CA VAL A 188 -21.62 -15.57 4.93
C VAL A 188 -22.44 -16.76 4.46
N PHE A 189 -22.00 -17.99 4.78
CA PHE A 189 -22.72 -19.22 4.40
C PHE A 189 -24.10 -19.27 5.04
N LEU A 190 -24.22 -19.03 6.33
CA LEU A 190 -25.50 -19.06 7.05
C LEU A 190 -26.46 -17.99 6.53
N SER A 191 -25.97 -16.79 6.20
CA SER A 191 -26.81 -15.74 5.64
C SER A 191 -27.34 -16.10 4.24
N ALA A 192 -26.52 -16.72 3.40
CA ALA A 192 -26.93 -17.19 2.10
C ALA A 192 -27.95 -18.36 2.19
N LEU A 193 -27.70 -19.29 3.11
CA LEU A 193 -28.59 -20.40 3.40
C LEU A 193 -29.95 -19.91 3.92
N ALA A 194 -29.95 -18.92 4.82
CA ALA A 194 -31.18 -18.32 5.36
C ALA A 194 -32.05 -17.70 4.25
N VAL A 195 -31.43 -16.98 3.28
CA VAL A 195 -32.15 -16.43 2.12
C VAL A 195 -32.84 -17.55 1.32
N VAL A 196 -32.12 -18.65 1.03
CA VAL A 196 -32.65 -19.76 0.27
C VAL A 196 -33.75 -20.51 1.03
N LEU A 197 -33.54 -20.77 2.33
CA LEU A 197 -34.53 -21.42 3.18
C LEU A 197 -35.82 -20.61 3.29
N THR A 198 -35.73 -19.29 3.42
CA THR A 198 -36.88 -18.40 3.43
C THR A 198 -37.63 -18.47 2.06
N GLY A 199 -36.87 -18.55 0.95
CA GLY A 199 -37.42 -18.71 -0.38
C GLY A 199 -38.16 -20.03 -0.58
N LEU A 200 -37.79 -21.13 0.14
CA LEU A 200 -38.50 -22.42 0.08
C LEU A 200 -39.91 -22.35 0.67
N LEU A 201 -40.21 -21.40 1.55
CA LEU A 201 -41.53 -21.23 2.15
C LEU A 201 -42.55 -20.70 1.15
N LEU A 202 -42.12 -19.94 0.14
CA LEU A 202 -43.03 -19.31 -0.80
C LEU A 202 -43.79 -20.31 -1.71
N PRO A 203 -43.14 -21.32 -2.33
CA PRO A 203 -43.84 -22.37 -3.07
C PRO A 203 -44.83 -23.14 -2.18
N TRP A 204 -44.44 -23.44 -0.94
CA TRP A 204 -45.28 -24.16 -0.01
C TRP A 204 -46.52 -23.35 0.43
N ALA A 205 -46.34 -22.05 0.70
CA ALA A 205 -47.44 -21.14 1.01
C ALA A 205 -48.44 -21.01 -0.17
N ASN A 206 -47.90 -20.95 -1.39
CA ASN A 206 -48.75 -20.99 -2.61
C ASN A 206 -49.52 -22.28 -2.71
N LYS A 207 -48.90 -23.46 -2.49
CA LYS A 207 -49.60 -24.73 -2.45
C LYS A 207 -50.77 -24.71 -1.47
N LEU A 208 -50.57 -24.27 -0.24
CA LEU A 208 -51.60 -24.12 0.79
C LEU A 208 -52.73 -23.20 0.32
N GLY A 209 -52.43 -22.10 -0.35
CA GLY A 209 -53.43 -21.19 -0.90
C GLY A 209 -54.37 -21.86 -1.89
N PHE A 210 -53.79 -22.62 -2.83
CA PHE A 210 -54.55 -23.27 -3.90
C PHE A 210 -55.14 -24.64 -3.53
N SER A 211 -54.62 -25.33 -2.49
CA SER A 211 -55.16 -26.60 -2.02
C SER A 211 -56.25 -26.46 -0.96
N LEU A 212 -56.17 -25.42 -0.10
CA LEU A 212 -57.08 -25.23 1.02
C LEU A 212 -57.95 -24.01 0.89
N VAL A 213 -57.36 -22.81 0.65
CA VAL A 213 -58.09 -21.55 0.73
C VAL A 213 -59.05 -21.36 -0.45
N VAL A 214 -58.56 -21.57 -1.67
CA VAL A 214 -59.36 -21.40 -2.89
C VAL A 214 -60.52 -22.40 -2.97
N PRO A 215 -60.34 -23.72 -2.73
CA PRO A 215 -61.42 -24.70 -2.82
C PRO A 215 -62.45 -24.61 -1.69
N SER A 216 -62.03 -24.13 -0.48
CA SER A 216 -62.93 -23.99 0.65
C SER A 216 -63.99 -22.88 0.47
N GLY A 217 -63.66 -21.84 -0.33
CA GLY A 217 -64.50 -20.66 -0.49
C GLY A 217 -64.64 -19.82 0.81
N ASP A 218 -63.88 -20.16 1.87
CA ASP A 218 -63.96 -19.50 3.18
C ASP A 218 -63.04 -18.30 3.23
N SER A 219 -63.65 -17.11 3.26
CA SER A 219 -62.90 -15.82 3.35
C SER A 219 -62.14 -15.65 4.63
N SER A 220 -62.43 -16.41 5.71
CA SER A 220 -61.70 -16.35 6.98
C SER A 220 -60.26 -16.86 6.85
N LEU A 221 -59.97 -17.74 5.90
CA LEU A 221 -58.66 -18.31 5.63
C LEU A 221 -57.72 -17.36 4.83
N ILE A 222 -58.29 -16.32 4.19
CA ILE A 222 -57.51 -15.35 3.41
C ILE A 222 -56.58 -14.55 4.30
N ALA A 223 -57.07 -14.07 5.44
CA ALA A 223 -56.26 -13.23 6.35
C ALA A 223 -55.04 -13.97 6.94
N PRO A 224 -55.14 -15.22 7.43
CA PRO A 224 -53.96 -16.00 7.85
C PRO A 224 -52.96 -16.27 6.71
N LEU A 225 -53.46 -16.59 5.50
CA LEU A 225 -52.55 -16.79 4.34
C LEU A 225 -51.83 -15.50 3.97
N ALA A 226 -52.54 -14.38 3.94
CA ALA A 226 -51.94 -13.06 3.68
C ALA A 226 -50.90 -12.70 4.75
N ALA A 227 -51.20 -12.96 6.02
CA ALA A 227 -50.22 -12.75 7.12
C ALA A 227 -48.99 -13.64 6.98
N LEU A 228 -49.12 -14.89 6.57
CA LEU A 228 -48.00 -15.79 6.27
C LEU A 228 -47.12 -15.23 5.16
N LEU A 229 -47.72 -14.84 4.01
CA LEU A 229 -46.99 -14.30 2.87
C LEU A 229 -46.30 -12.98 3.22
N LEU A 230 -46.95 -12.08 3.96
CA LEU A 230 -46.33 -10.84 4.46
C LEU A 230 -45.17 -11.15 5.41
N GLY A 231 -45.34 -12.11 6.31
CA GLY A 231 -44.27 -12.56 7.21
C GLY A 231 -43.03 -13.06 6.46
N VAL A 232 -43.22 -13.88 5.42
CA VAL A 232 -42.16 -14.37 4.55
C VAL A 232 -41.47 -13.21 3.81
N MET A 233 -42.27 -12.27 3.28
CA MET A 233 -41.75 -11.09 2.58
C MET A 233 -40.90 -10.21 3.51
N VAL A 234 -41.40 -9.86 4.68
CA VAL A 234 -40.67 -9.04 5.68
C VAL A 234 -39.39 -9.77 6.13
N SER A 235 -39.49 -11.06 6.41
CA SER A 235 -38.31 -11.88 6.78
C SER A 235 -37.25 -11.88 5.69
N THR A 236 -37.65 -12.01 4.43
CA THR A 236 -36.73 -11.98 3.28
C THR A 236 -36.02 -10.64 3.16
N VAL A 237 -36.73 -9.52 3.34
CA VAL A 237 -36.17 -8.17 3.30
C VAL A 237 -35.16 -7.98 4.43
N LEU A 238 -35.50 -8.38 5.67
CA LEU A 238 -34.61 -8.26 6.82
C LEU A 238 -33.36 -9.12 6.68
N ILE A 239 -33.50 -10.37 6.24
CA ILE A 239 -32.36 -11.28 6.03
C ILE A 239 -31.43 -10.71 4.94
N ASN A 240 -32.00 -10.20 3.82
CA ASN A 240 -31.17 -9.57 2.78
C ASN A 240 -30.47 -8.30 3.27
N ALA A 241 -31.13 -7.48 4.08
CA ALA A 241 -30.50 -6.30 4.69
C ALA A 241 -29.31 -6.70 5.59
N CYS A 242 -29.50 -7.66 6.50
CA CYS A 242 -28.43 -8.21 7.34
C CYS A 242 -27.28 -8.78 6.50
N ARG A 243 -27.62 -9.54 5.45
CA ARG A 243 -26.62 -10.10 4.53
C ARG A 243 -25.82 -9.01 3.82
N ASN A 244 -26.44 -7.98 3.31
CA ASN A 244 -25.75 -6.87 2.65
C ASN A 244 -24.80 -6.15 3.60
N LEU A 245 -25.15 -5.96 4.87
CA LEU A 245 -24.28 -5.42 5.90
C LEU A 245 -23.08 -6.35 6.17
N LEU A 246 -23.31 -7.66 6.26
CA LEU A 246 -22.23 -8.66 6.41
C LEU A 246 -21.28 -8.64 5.21
N MET A 247 -21.83 -8.61 3.98
CA MET A 247 -21.01 -8.53 2.76
C MET A 247 -20.17 -7.26 2.73
N GLY A 248 -20.73 -6.11 3.09
CA GLY A 248 -19.99 -4.85 3.20
C GLY A 248 -18.86 -4.96 4.20
N ARG A 249 -19.09 -5.55 5.38
CA ARG A 249 -18.04 -5.77 6.40
C ARG A 249 -16.91 -6.66 5.87
N VAL A 250 -17.24 -7.77 5.23
CA VAL A 250 -16.27 -8.72 4.66
C VAL A 250 -15.46 -8.06 3.55
N SER A 251 -16.11 -7.31 2.65
CA SER A 251 -15.46 -6.58 1.56
C SER A 251 -14.46 -5.56 2.08
N ILE A 252 -14.85 -4.72 3.06
CA ILE A 252 -13.97 -3.73 3.66
C ILE A 252 -12.78 -4.41 4.36
N LYS A 253 -13.03 -5.47 5.14
CA LYS A 253 -11.97 -6.21 5.84
C LYS A 253 -10.95 -6.77 4.86
N MET A 254 -11.40 -7.47 3.83
CA MET A 254 -10.54 -8.05 2.79
C MET A 254 -9.80 -6.96 2.01
N GLY A 255 -10.49 -5.87 1.64
CA GLY A 255 -9.90 -4.74 0.92
C GLY A 255 -8.79 -4.06 1.70
N VAL A 256 -9.02 -3.73 2.98
CA VAL A 256 -8.00 -3.08 3.82
C VAL A 256 -6.76 -3.96 4.02
N TYR A 257 -6.94 -5.26 4.28
CA TYR A 257 -5.80 -6.17 4.40
C TYR A 257 -5.00 -6.30 3.11
N ALA A 258 -5.70 -6.46 1.98
CA ALA A 258 -5.03 -6.62 0.69
C ALA A 258 -4.33 -5.34 0.23
N GLU A 259 -5.02 -4.20 0.33
CA GLU A 259 -4.47 -2.90 -0.07
C GLU A 259 -3.28 -2.50 0.79
N SER A 260 -3.37 -2.63 2.12
CA SER A 260 -2.26 -2.33 3.02
C SER A 260 -1.05 -3.22 2.78
N ALA A 261 -1.27 -4.52 2.52
CA ALA A 261 -0.19 -5.45 2.22
C ALA A 261 0.50 -5.15 0.87
N VAL A 262 -0.27 -4.73 -0.15
CA VAL A 262 0.30 -4.31 -1.43
C VAL A 262 1.03 -2.97 -1.30
N TYR A 263 0.51 -2.00 -0.53
CA TYR A 263 1.24 -0.77 -0.22
C TYR A 263 2.56 -1.06 0.50
N ALA A 264 2.54 -1.91 1.51
CA ALA A 264 3.76 -2.33 2.22
C ALA A 264 4.76 -2.96 1.24
N ARG A 265 4.28 -3.80 0.31
CA ARG A 265 5.14 -4.39 -0.73
C ARG A 265 5.71 -3.33 -1.67
N VAL A 266 4.89 -2.42 -2.18
CA VAL A 266 5.34 -1.34 -3.07
C VAL A 266 6.44 -0.51 -2.42
N MET A 267 6.31 -0.16 -1.12
CA MET A 267 7.34 0.59 -0.38
C MET A 267 8.66 -0.19 -0.22
N ASN A 268 8.61 -1.50 -0.36
CA ASN A 268 9.79 -2.37 -0.27
C ASN A 268 10.32 -2.81 -1.64
N LEU A 269 9.74 -2.37 -2.77
CA LEU A 269 10.28 -2.68 -4.09
C LEU A 269 11.57 -1.91 -4.37
N PRO A 270 12.49 -2.48 -5.18
CA PRO A 270 13.74 -1.83 -5.53
C PRO A 270 13.50 -0.53 -6.30
N ALA A 271 14.37 0.46 -6.12
CA ALA A 271 14.26 1.77 -6.77
C ALA A 271 14.22 1.67 -8.30
N ALA A 272 14.87 0.66 -8.90
CA ALA A 272 14.86 0.39 -10.33
C ALA A 272 13.44 0.15 -10.88
N PHE A 273 12.55 -0.49 -10.11
CA PHE A 273 11.17 -0.75 -10.50
C PHE A 273 10.41 0.53 -10.85
N PHE A 274 10.57 1.58 -10.05
CA PHE A 274 9.82 2.83 -10.19
C PHE A 274 10.18 3.63 -11.45
N ARG A 275 11.27 3.29 -12.15
CA ARG A 275 11.63 3.92 -13.43
C ARG A 275 10.68 3.55 -14.57
N HIS A 276 10.08 2.37 -14.49
CA HIS A 276 9.21 1.83 -15.54
C HIS A 276 7.76 2.34 -15.45
N TYR A 277 7.37 2.98 -14.35
CA TYR A 277 5.99 3.37 -14.08
C TYR A 277 5.90 4.83 -13.63
N ASN A 278 4.88 5.53 -14.11
CA ASN A 278 4.52 6.84 -13.60
C ASN A 278 3.72 6.69 -12.28
N SER A 279 3.79 7.71 -11.42
CA SER A 279 3.07 7.71 -10.13
C SER A 279 1.56 7.47 -10.28
N GLY A 280 0.93 8.05 -11.32
CA GLY A 280 -0.48 7.84 -11.63
C GLY A 280 -0.82 6.40 -12.06
N ASP A 281 0.05 5.75 -12.82
CA ASP A 281 -0.12 4.33 -13.20
C ASP A 281 0.00 3.43 -11.97
N LEU A 282 0.99 3.67 -11.11
CA LEU A 282 1.13 2.92 -9.85
C LEU A 282 -0.07 3.10 -8.92
N ALA A 283 -0.59 4.32 -8.81
CA ALA A 283 -1.78 4.59 -8.00
C ALA A 283 -2.99 3.78 -8.49
N VAL A 284 -3.23 3.73 -9.80
CA VAL A 284 -4.30 2.90 -10.40
C VAL A 284 -4.08 1.42 -10.11
N ARG A 285 -2.83 0.92 -10.23
CA ARG A 285 -2.50 -0.48 -9.95
C ARG A 285 -2.72 -0.87 -8.50
N VAL A 286 -2.41 0.02 -7.57
CA VAL A 286 -2.66 -0.23 -6.14
C VAL A 286 -4.16 -0.16 -5.82
N SER A 287 -4.88 0.86 -6.34
CA SER A 287 -6.33 0.99 -6.11
C SER A 287 -7.14 -0.16 -6.72
N SER A 288 -6.64 -0.80 -7.79
CA SER A 288 -7.26 -1.98 -8.39
C SER A 288 -7.42 -3.15 -7.40
N ILE A 289 -6.61 -3.21 -6.35
CA ILE A 289 -6.68 -4.24 -5.31
C ILE A 289 -7.95 -4.11 -4.48
N ARG A 290 -8.37 -2.88 -4.16
CA ARG A 290 -9.63 -2.62 -3.44
C ARG A 290 -10.83 -3.03 -4.30
N GLU A 291 -10.84 -2.61 -5.56
CA GLU A 291 -11.88 -2.98 -6.51
C GLU A 291 -11.97 -4.51 -6.69
N LEU A 292 -10.82 -5.18 -6.76
CA LEU A 292 -10.74 -6.63 -6.79
C LEU A 292 -11.39 -7.28 -5.55
N ALA A 293 -11.14 -6.73 -4.35
CA ALA A 293 -11.73 -7.24 -3.11
C ALA A 293 -13.26 -7.09 -3.10
N GLU A 294 -13.78 -5.96 -3.58
CA GLU A 294 -15.22 -5.74 -3.71
C GLU A 294 -15.84 -6.74 -4.68
N LEU A 295 -15.26 -6.89 -5.87
CA LEU A 295 -15.76 -7.81 -6.88
C LEU A 295 -15.73 -9.28 -6.45
N LEU A 296 -14.64 -9.69 -5.77
CA LEU A 296 -14.56 -11.06 -5.23
C LEU A 296 -15.62 -11.31 -4.17
N THR A 297 -15.86 -10.35 -3.27
CA THR A 297 -16.88 -10.49 -2.23
C THR A 297 -18.26 -10.56 -2.83
N LEU A 298 -18.61 -9.66 -3.75
CA LEU A 298 -19.92 -9.62 -4.41
C LEU A 298 -20.15 -10.84 -5.30
N ALA A 299 -19.17 -11.21 -6.12
CA ALA A 299 -19.33 -12.27 -7.09
C ALA A 299 -19.29 -13.66 -6.46
N VAL A 300 -18.30 -13.94 -5.61
CA VAL A 300 -18.10 -15.30 -5.06
C VAL A 300 -18.94 -15.51 -3.81
N ALA A 301 -18.77 -14.66 -2.80
CA ALA A 301 -19.45 -14.83 -1.51
C ALA A 301 -20.92 -14.36 -1.56
N GLY A 302 -21.20 -13.30 -2.33
CA GLY A 302 -22.57 -12.79 -2.49
C GLY A 302 -23.42 -13.73 -3.29
N SER A 303 -23.24 -13.77 -4.56
CA SER A 303 -24.21 -14.35 -5.50
C SER A 303 -23.81 -15.72 -6.02
N GLY A 304 -22.53 -16.02 -6.12
CA GLY A 304 -22.07 -17.36 -6.48
C GLY A 304 -22.55 -18.40 -5.48
N LEU A 305 -22.39 -18.11 -4.18
CA LEU A 305 -22.88 -19.00 -3.12
C LEU A 305 -24.40 -19.14 -3.12
N THR A 306 -25.14 -18.05 -3.35
CA THR A 306 -26.60 -18.10 -3.41
C THR A 306 -27.10 -18.88 -4.64
N CYS A 307 -26.41 -18.73 -5.77
CA CYS A 307 -26.73 -19.51 -6.98
C CYS A 307 -26.52 -21.02 -6.73
N LEU A 308 -25.40 -21.39 -6.09
CA LEU A 308 -25.16 -22.79 -5.74
C LEU A 308 -26.23 -23.34 -4.79
N LEU A 309 -26.56 -22.56 -3.73
CA LEU A 309 -27.59 -22.97 -2.78
C LEU A 309 -29.00 -22.98 -3.41
N SER A 310 -29.29 -22.19 -4.45
CA SER A 310 -30.55 -22.17 -5.14
C SER A 310 -30.86 -23.49 -5.88
N LEU A 311 -29.85 -24.35 -6.10
CA LEU A 311 -30.07 -25.72 -6.60
C LEU A 311 -31.00 -26.54 -5.68
N ILE A 312 -31.15 -26.14 -4.42
CA ILE A 312 -32.13 -26.76 -3.50
C ILE A 312 -33.55 -26.62 -4.04
N TYR A 313 -33.88 -25.56 -4.79
CA TYR A 313 -35.19 -25.43 -5.44
C TYR A 313 -35.46 -26.55 -6.46
N LEU A 314 -34.41 -27.16 -7.03
CA LEU A 314 -34.58 -28.30 -7.94
C LEU A 314 -35.31 -29.48 -7.24
N PHE A 315 -35.01 -29.68 -5.94
CA PHE A 315 -35.68 -30.69 -5.14
C PHE A 315 -37.20 -30.41 -5.03
N GLN A 316 -37.59 -29.14 -4.85
CA GLN A 316 -39.01 -28.77 -4.84
C GLN A 316 -39.66 -28.93 -6.22
N ILE A 317 -38.97 -28.57 -7.30
CA ILE A 317 -39.43 -28.77 -8.68
C ILE A 317 -39.74 -30.23 -8.92
N VAL A 318 -38.84 -31.15 -8.52
CA VAL A 318 -39.06 -32.60 -8.66
C VAL A 318 -40.23 -33.09 -7.80
N ARG A 319 -40.36 -32.55 -6.58
CA ARG A 319 -41.39 -32.97 -5.61
C ARG A 319 -42.80 -32.57 -6.00
N PHE A 320 -43.00 -31.39 -6.63
CA PHE A 320 -44.31 -30.87 -6.97
C PHE A 320 -44.79 -31.33 -8.33
N ALA A 321 -43.92 -31.45 -9.32
CA ALA A 321 -44.33 -31.76 -10.68
C ALA A 321 -43.24 -32.55 -11.44
N GLY A 322 -43.02 -33.81 -11.06
CA GLY A 322 -41.95 -34.63 -11.62
C GLY A 322 -41.94 -34.72 -13.15
N ILE A 323 -43.11 -34.73 -13.79
CA ILE A 323 -43.22 -34.74 -15.27
C ILE A 323 -42.70 -33.44 -15.93
N LEU A 324 -42.79 -32.28 -15.24
CA LEU A 324 -42.35 -30.99 -15.76
C LEU A 324 -40.88 -30.72 -15.45
N VAL A 325 -40.16 -31.63 -14.80
CA VAL A 325 -38.73 -31.50 -14.48
C VAL A 325 -37.88 -31.36 -15.75
N VAL A 326 -38.17 -32.16 -16.77
CA VAL A 326 -37.40 -32.17 -18.03
C VAL A 326 -37.48 -30.82 -18.75
N PRO A 327 -38.66 -30.23 -19.03
CA PRO A 327 -38.74 -28.92 -19.66
C PRO A 327 -38.19 -27.80 -18.76
N ALA A 328 -38.39 -27.88 -17.44
CA ALA A 328 -37.82 -26.92 -16.51
C ALA A 328 -36.27 -26.97 -16.51
N PHE A 329 -35.68 -28.16 -16.47
CA PHE A 329 -34.25 -28.35 -16.54
C PHE A 329 -33.66 -27.85 -17.87
N LEU A 330 -34.33 -28.15 -18.98
CA LEU A 330 -33.91 -27.72 -20.32
C LEU A 330 -33.86 -26.19 -20.43
N THR A 331 -34.88 -25.49 -19.92
CA THR A 331 -34.91 -24.01 -19.93
C THR A 331 -33.84 -23.41 -19.04
N VAL A 332 -33.66 -23.95 -17.83
CA VAL A 332 -32.59 -23.52 -16.89
C VAL A 332 -31.22 -23.78 -17.48
N PHE A 333 -30.98 -24.94 -18.09
CA PHE A 333 -29.73 -25.27 -18.74
C PHE A 333 -29.43 -24.33 -19.93
N THR A 334 -30.42 -23.99 -20.71
CA THR A 334 -30.30 -23.07 -21.84
C THR A 334 -29.97 -21.65 -21.36
N GLN A 335 -30.60 -21.16 -20.29
CA GLN A 335 -30.28 -19.88 -19.65
C GLN A 335 -28.86 -19.87 -19.13
N MET A 336 -28.42 -20.94 -18.47
CA MET A 336 -27.06 -21.08 -17.97
C MET A 336 -26.01 -21.09 -19.10
N LEU A 337 -26.31 -21.78 -20.20
CA LEU A 337 -25.45 -21.83 -21.39
C LEU A 337 -25.26 -20.43 -21.99
N PHE A 338 -26.33 -19.67 -22.20
CA PHE A 338 -26.24 -18.29 -22.68
C PHE A 338 -25.51 -17.38 -21.72
N THR A 339 -25.65 -17.60 -20.41
CA THR A 339 -24.89 -16.85 -19.37
C THR A 339 -23.37 -17.10 -19.48
N VAL A 340 -22.98 -18.37 -19.68
CA VAL A 340 -21.54 -18.72 -19.87
C VAL A 340 -21.01 -18.14 -21.17
N ILE A 341 -21.75 -18.15 -22.25
CA ILE A 341 -21.37 -17.54 -23.53
C ILE A 341 -21.21 -16.02 -23.35
N ALA A 342 -22.16 -15.37 -22.69
CA ALA A 342 -22.11 -13.94 -22.39
C ALA A 342 -20.82 -13.59 -21.61
N PHE A 343 -20.49 -14.41 -20.61
CA PHE A 343 -19.24 -14.26 -19.85
C PHE A 343 -17.99 -14.33 -20.73
N ALA A 344 -17.85 -15.40 -21.50
CA ALA A 344 -16.65 -15.63 -22.32
C ALA A 344 -16.41 -14.51 -23.34
N VAL A 345 -17.48 -13.95 -23.92
CA VAL A 345 -17.38 -12.86 -24.88
C VAL A 345 -17.11 -11.53 -24.19
N THR A 346 -17.85 -11.21 -23.12
CA THR A 346 -17.69 -9.95 -22.37
C THR A 346 -16.29 -9.83 -21.79
N PHE A 347 -15.69 -10.92 -21.32
CA PHE A 347 -14.34 -10.96 -20.77
C PHE A 347 -13.27 -10.33 -21.70
N ARG A 348 -13.34 -10.64 -22.99
CA ARG A 348 -12.38 -10.11 -23.98
C ARG A 348 -12.50 -8.60 -24.16
N TYR A 349 -13.71 -8.07 -24.10
CA TYR A 349 -13.97 -6.63 -24.25
C TYR A 349 -13.57 -5.83 -23.00
N GLU A 350 -13.90 -6.33 -21.81
CA GLU A 350 -13.55 -5.68 -20.54
C GLU A 350 -12.03 -5.66 -20.31
N LYS A 351 -11.32 -6.71 -20.72
CA LYS A 351 -9.84 -6.70 -20.67
C LYS A 351 -9.27 -5.54 -21.48
N LYS A 352 -9.69 -5.38 -22.74
CA LYS A 352 -9.25 -4.28 -23.62
C LYS A 352 -9.60 -2.91 -23.04
N LYS A 353 -10.79 -2.77 -22.48
CA LYS A 353 -11.29 -1.53 -21.86
C LYS A 353 -10.44 -1.16 -20.63
N THR A 354 -10.13 -2.12 -19.77
CA THR A 354 -9.35 -1.90 -18.55
C THR A 354 -7.88 -1.48 -18.88
N GLU A 355 -7.26 -2.13 -19.87
CA GLU A 355 -5.94 -1.76 -20.37
C GLU A 355 -5.94 -0.34 -20.97
N ALA A 356 -6.97 0.02 -21.73
CA ALA A 356 -7.14 1.36 -22.30
C ALA A 356 -7.36 2.42 -21.20
N ASN A 357 -8.13 2.08 -20.16
CA ASN A 357 -8.37 2.96 -19.00
C ASN A 357 -7.08 3.30 -18.25
N ALA A 358 -6.22 2.31 -18.02
CA ALA A 358 -4.92 2.53 -17.39
C ALA A 358 -4.04 3.52 -18.19
N LYS A 359 -4.00 3.37 -19.52
CA LYS A 359 -3.27 4.28 -20.42
C LYS A 359 -3.88 5.69 -20.44
N LEU A 360 -5.21 5.80 -20.40
CA LEU A 360 -5.92 7.07 -20.32
C LEU A 360 -5.60 7.80 -19.02
N SER A 361 -5.69 7.10 -17.88
CA SER A 361 -5.38 7.66 -16.56
C SER A 361 -3.93 8.16 -16.47
N GLY A 362 -2.96 7.41 -17.01
CA GLY A 362 -1.58 7.86 -17.11
C GLY A 362 -1.42 9.12 -17.96
N THR A 363 -2.18 9.24 -19.05
CA THR A 363 -2.18 10.43 -19.91
C THR A 363 -2.75 11.65 -19.19
N VAL A 364 -3.87 11.49 -18.46
CA VAL A 364 -4.48 12.55 -17.65
C VAL A 364 -3.50 13.06 -16.59
N THR A 365 -2.87 12.17 -15.84
CA THR A 365 -1.86 12.53 -14.83
C THR A 365 -0.69 13.29 -15.44
N SER A 366 -0.21 12.86 -16.61
CA SER A 366 0.89 13.54 -17.33
C SER A 366 0.50 14.94 -17.80
N ILE A 367 -0.73 15.13 -18.31
CA ILE A 367 -1.25 16.43 -18.74
C ILE A 367 -1.39 17.36 -17.55
N LEU A 368 -1.99 16.90 -16.45
CA LEU A 368 -2.18 17.71 -15.24
C LEU A 368 -0.85 18.06 -14.58
N GLY A 369 0.08 17.11 -14.49
CA GLY A 369 1.43 17.37 -13.97
C GLY A 369 2.26 18.34 -14.82
N GLY A 370 1.95 18.44 -16.12
CA GLY A 370 2.59 19.38 -17.07
C GLY A 370 1.79 20.64 -17.38
N ILE A 371 0.70 20.92 -16.65
CA ILE A 371 -0.28 21.96 -17.04
C ILE A 371 0.34 23.35 -17.22
N GLN A 372 1.30 23.74 -16.37
CA GLN A 372 1.98 25.03 -16.50
C GLN A 372 2.75 25.14 -17.80
N LYS A 373 3.47 24.08 -18.20
CA LYS A 373 4.22 24.05 -19.48
C LYS A 373 3.28 24.08 -20.68
N ILE A 374 2.13 23.40 -20.60
CA ILE A 374 1.09 23.40 -21.62
C ILE A 374 0.53 24.82 -21.78
N LYS A 375 0.22 25.51 -20.67
CA LYS A 375 -0.27 26.88 -20.65
C LYS A 375 0.75 27.87 -21.24
N LEU A 376 2.01 27.77 -20.82
CA LEU A 376 3.09 28.64 -21.35
C LEU A 376 3.31 28.43 -22.85
N ALA A 377 3.11 27.23 -23.36
CA ALA A 377 3.29 26.89 -24.76
C ALA A 377 2.04 27.14 -25.63
N GLY A 378 0.89 27.55 -25.04
CA GLY A 378 -0.40 27.66 -25.74
C GLY A 378 -0.82 26.34 -26.41
N ALA A 379 -0.48 25.18 -25.76
CA ALA A 379 -0.60 23.85 -26.35
C ALA A 379 -1.84 23.10 -25.90
N GLU A 380 -2.86 23.77 -25.35
CA GLU A 380 -4.07 23.16 -24.78
C GLU A 380 -4.79 22.27 -25.80
N ASN A 381 -4.97 22.74 -27.03
CA ASN A 381 -5.62 21.98 -28.10
C ASN A 381 -4.86 20.69 -28.45
N ARG A 382 -3.51 20.70 -28.40
CA ARG A 382 -2.70 19.48 -28.63
C ARG A 382 -2.80 18.52 -27.49
N ALA A 383 -2.78 19.03 -26.26
CA ALA A 383 -2.96 18.22 -25.07
C ALA A 383 -4.36 17.57 -25.04
N PHE A 384 -5.39 18.35 -25.37
CA PHE A 384 -6.76 17.83 -25.51
C PHE A 384 -6.88 16.78 -26.61
N ALA A 385 -6.28 17.01 -27.79
CA ALA A 385 -6.29 16.03 -28.88
C ALA A 385 -5.63 14.70 -28.47
N LYS A 386 -4.53 14.76 -27.71
CA LYS A 386 -3.86 13.58 -27.17
C LYS A 386 -4.75 12.82 -26.17
N TRP A 387 -5.41 13.55 -25.29
CA TRP A 387 -6.39 12.97 -24.37
C TRP A 387 -7.57 12.36 -25.13
N ALA A 388 -8.17 13.10 -26.08
CA ALA A 388 -9.32 12.63 -26.85
C ALA A 388 -9.01 11.35 -27.65
N SER A 389 -7.79 11.23 -28.21
CA SER A 389 -7.34 10.02 -28.87
C SER A 389 -7.34 8.81 -27.90
N LYS A 390 -6.77 8.98 -26.70
CA LYS A 390 -6.75 7.92 -25.66
C LYS A 390 -8.14 7.61 -25.10
N TYR A 391 -8.98 8.64 -24.96
CA TYR A 391 -10.38 8.47 -24.58
C TYR A 391 -11.17 7.69 -25.65
N SER A 392 -10.91 7.94 -26.92
CA SER A 392 -11.48 7.16 -28.02
C SER A 392 -11.09 5.69 -27.94
N ASP A 393 -9.81 5.38 -27.65
CA ASP A 393 -9.34 4.00 -27.48
C ASP A 393 -10.04 3.29 -26.30
N TYR A 394 -10.31 4.04 -25.21
CA TYR A 394 -11.06 3.54 -24.05
C TYR A 394 -12.55 3.37 -24.36
N SER A 395 -13.16 4.33 -25.06
CA SER A 395 -14.61 4.33 -25.30
C SER A 395 -15.05 3.37 -26.37
N ARG A 396 -14.23 3.13 -27.41
CA ARG A 396 -14.55 2.20 -28.51
C ARG A 396 -15.02 0.82 -28.04
N PRO A 397 -14.34 0.10 -27.13
CA PRO A 397 -14.81 -1.18 -26.61
C PRO A 397 -16.13 -1.10 -25.83
N ALA A 398 -16.44 0.08 -25.25
CA ALA A 398 -17.67 0.28 -24.50
C ALA A 398 -18.88 0.53 -25.43
N TYR A 399 -18.70 1.37 -26.47
CA TYR A 399 -19.77 1.77 -27.38
C TYR A 399 -19.97 0.80 -28.56
N ASN A 400 -18.88 0.26 -29.10
CA ASN A 400 -18.95 -0.67 -30.25
C ASN A 400 -19.01 -2.14 -29.78
N ARG A 401 -19.81 -2.43 -28.74
CA ARG A 401 -20.09 -3.82 -28.37
C ARG A 401 -20.92 -4.48 -29.49
N PRO A 402 -20.59 -5.72 -29.89
CA PRO A 402 -21.43 -6.47 -30.84
C PRO A 402 -22.91 -6.48 -30.42
N ALA A 403 -23.79 -6.26 -31.35
CA ALA A 403 -25.24 -6.24 -31.09
C ALA A 403 -25.72 -7.52 -30.37
N LEU A 404 -25.13 -8.67 -30.74
CA LEU A 404 -25.39 -9.94 -30.06
C LEU A 404 -25.06 -9.86 -28.55
N LEU A 405 -23.95 -9.22 -28.17
CA LEU A 405 -23.57 -9.12 -26.77
C LEU A 405 -24.53 -8.22 -25.97
N GLN A 406 -25.05 -7.17 -26.61
CA GLN A 406 -26.06 -6.29 -26.01
C GLN A 406 -27.41 -6.99 -25.88
N ALA A 407 -27.73 -7.90 -26.82
CA ALA A 407 -28.96 -8.67 -26.84
C ALA A 407 -28.95 -9.88 -25.87
N LEU A 408 -27.77 -10.39 -25.45
CA LEU A 408 -27.67 -11.60 -24.62
C LEU A 408 -28.51 -11.55 -23.33
N PRO A 409 -28.55 -10.48 -22.51
CA PRO A 409 -29.43 -10.41 -21.34
C PRO A 409 -30.90 -10.53 -21.72
N SER A 410 -31.31 -9.90 -22.83
CA SER A 410 -32.68 -10.01 -23.36
C SER A 410 -32.99 -11.41 -23.87
N ILE A 411 -32.04 -12.07 -24.52
CA ILE A 411 -32.18 -13.46 -24.99
C ILE A 411 -32.37 -14.41 -23.79
N ILE A 412 -31.59 -14.24 -22.72
CA ILE A 412 -31.75 -15.04 -21.49
C ILE A 412 -33.14 -14.83 -20.88
N THR A 413 -33.63 -13.59 -20.85
CA THR A 413 -34.98 -13.28 -20.35
C THR A 413 -36.07 -13.92 -21.25
N VAL A 414 -35.93 -13.77 -22.57
CA VAL A 414 -36.85 -14.36 -23.54
C VAL A 414 -36.87 -15.88 -23.43
N THR A 415 -35.73 -16.55 -23.29
CA THR A 415 -35.70 -18.01 -23.08
C THR A 415 -36.40 -18.42 -21.79
N GLY A 416 -36.34 -17.63 -20.73
CA GLY A 416 -37.11 -17.84 -19.50
C GLY A 416 -38.61 -17.75 -19.72
N ILE A 417 -39.06 -16.72 -20.46
CA ILE A 417 -40.50 -16.54 -20.79
C ILE A 417 -40.99 -17.69 -21.66
N LEU A 418 -40.26 -18.04 -22.73
CA LEU A 418 -40.60 -19.16 -23.61
C LEU A 418 -40.65 -20.48 -22.83
N GLY A 419 -39.70 -20.69 -21.92
CA GLY A 419 -39.69 -21.82 -21.00
C GLY A 419 -40.96 -21.88 -20.13
N THR A 420 -41.37 -20.74 -19.57
CA THR A 420 -42.58 -20.64 -18.75
C THR A 420 -43.82 -20.99 -19.59
N VAL A 421 -43.93 -20.48 -20.84
CA VAL A 421 -45.02 -20.79 -21.76
C VAL A 421 -45.04 -22.28 -22.10
N LEU A 422 -43.88 -22.88 -22.40
CA LEU A 422 -43.75 -24.30 -22.67
C LEU A 422 -44.22 -25.16 -21.48
N ILE A 423 -43.74 -24.80 -20.29
CA ILE A 423 -44.13 -25.45 -19.03
C ILE A 423 -45.62 -25.33 -18.78
N TYR A 424 -46.22 -24.18 -19.09
CA TYR A 424 -47.67 -23.99 -18.99
C TYR A 424 -48.44 -24.93 -19.94
N ILE A 425 -48.07 -24.99 -21.23
CA ILE A 425 -48.70 -25.87 -22.23
C ILE A 425 -48.55 -27.35 -21.83
N LEU A 426 -47.39 -27.75 -21.34
CA LEU A 426 -47.19 -29.15 -20.93
C LEU A 426 -47.90 -29.46 -19.61
N GLY A 427 -47.97 -28.50 -18.69
CA GLY A 427 -48.68 -28.60 -17.42
C GLY A 427 -50.15 -28.86 -17.59
N THR A 428 -50.82 -28.16 -18.55
CA THR A 428 -52.27 -28.39 -18.86
C THR A 428 -52.55 -29.78 -19.44
N LYS A 429 -51.55 -30.41 -20.08
CA LYS A 429 -51.65 -31.75 -20.64
C LYS A 429 -51.25 -32.87 -19.68
N SER A 430 -50.57 -32.55 -18.60
CA SER A 430 -49.92 -33.52 -17.70
C SER A 430 -50.86 -34.09 -16.62
N GLY A 431 -52.08 -33.54 -16.44
CA GLY A 431 -53.00 -33.95 -15.38
C GLY A 431 -52.55 -33.65 -13.96
N ILE A 432 -51.55 -32.77 -13.77
CA ILE A 432 -51.06 -32.34 -12.46
C ILE A 432 -52.14 -31.49 -11.77
N GLY A 433 -52.30 -31.66 -10.46
CA GLY A 433 -53.17 -30.83 -9.64
C GLY A 433 -52.80 -29.34 -9.73
N TYR A 434 -53.83 -28.50 -9.76
CA TYR A 434 -53.65 -27.06 -9.90
C TYR A 434 -52.79 -26.45 -8.79
N ASP A 435 -52.91 -26.97 -7.57
CA ASP A 435 -52.12 -26.57 -6.38
C ASP A 435 -50.63 -26.95 -6.52
N ASP A 436 -50.35 -28.16 -6.99
CA ASP A 436 -48.94 -28.61 -7.25
C ASP A 436 -48.30 -27.83 -8.42
N TYR A 437 -49.08 -27.54 -9.47
CA TYR A 437 -48.59 -26.71 -10.59
C TYR A 437 -48.26 -25.30 -10.14
N MET A 438 -49.07 -24.66 -9.28
CA MET A 438 -48.80 -23.31 -8.78
C MET A 438 -47.57 -23.28 -7.87
N ALA A 439 -47.40 -24.29 -7.01
CA ALA A 439 -46.20 -24.41 -6.18
C ALA A 439 -44.94 -24.65 -7.03
N PHE A 440 -45.02 -25.53 -8.04
CA PHE A 440 -43.97 -25.76 -9.02
C PHE A 440 -43.55 -24.45 -9.73
N ASN A 441 -44.55 -23.68 -10.22
CA ASN A 441 -44.30 -22.45 -10.97
C ASN A 441 -43.53 -21.41 -10.12
N VAL A 442 -43.86 -21.29 -8.84
CA VAL A 442 -43.11 -20.43 -7.90
C VAL A 442 -41.68 -20.93 -7.66
N ALA A 443 -41.48 -22.24 -7.46
CA ALA A 443 -40.16 -22.84 -7.29
C ALA A 443 -39.27 -22.65 -8.53
N TYR A 444 -39.86 -22.88 -9.73
CA TYR A 444 -39.19 -22.63 -11.01
C TYR A 444 -38.81 -21.15 -11.19
N GLY A 445 -39.74 -20.23 -10.84
CA GLY A 445 -39.49 -18.79 -10.87
C GLY A 445 -38.33 -18.37 -9.96
N GLN A 446 -38.24 -18.91 -8.73
CA GLN A 446 -37.12 -18.64 -7.80
C GLN A 446 -35.79 -19.14 -8.37
N MET A 447 -35.77 -20.34 -8.96
CA MET A 447 -34.57 -20.88 -9.59
C MET A 447 -34.12 -20.05 -10.80
N SER A 448 -35.09 -19.71 -11.70
CA SER A 448 -34.79 -18.86 -12.86
C SER A 448 -34.29 -17.47 -12.45
N ALA A 449 -34.91 -16.86 -11.43
CA ALA A 449 -34.43 -15.57 -10.88
C ALA A 449 -32.99 -15.63 -10.30
N ALA A 450 -32.63 -16.73 -9.63
CA ALA A 450 -31.27 -16.93 -9.13
C ALA A 450 -30.24 -17.03 -10.27
N ILE A 451 -30.61 -17.67 -11.39
CA ILE A 451 -29.72 -17.74 -12.57
C ILE A 451 -29.59 -16.37 -13.25
N LEU A 452 -30.70 -15.64 -13.40
CA LEU A 452 -30.68 -14.28 -13.94
C LEU A 452 -29.82 -13.33 -13.07
N ALA A 453 -29.93 -13.43 -11.74
CA ALA A 453 -29.08 -12.68 -10.83
C ALA A 453 -27.60 -13.03 -11.01
N SER A 454 -27.29 -14.32 -11.25
CA SER A 454 -25.91 -14.76 -11.55
C SER A 454 -25.43 -14.20 -12.88
N ALA A 455 -26.25 -14.08 -13.88
CA ALA A 455 -25.91 -13.50 -15.18
C ALA A 455 -25.54 -12.02 -15.06
N ALA A 456 -26.23 -11.25 -14.22
CA ALA A 456 -25.90 -9.85 -13.95
C ALA A 456 -24.51 -9.68 -13.26
N ILE A 457 -24.15 -10.63 -12.39
CA ILE A 457 -22.86 -10.61 -11.67
C ILE A 457 -21.72 -11.01 -12.57
N VAL A 458 -21.96 -11.89 -13.52
CA VAL A 458 -20.97 -12.28 -14.53
C VAL A 458 -20.35 -11.03 -15.18
N GLN A 459 -21.13 -9.99 -15.47
CA GLN A 459 -20.60 -8.74 -16.04
C GLN A 459 -19.57 -8.06 -15.13
N ASN A 460 -19.77 -8.08 -13.82
CA ASN A 460 -18.82 -7.50 -12.85
C ASN A 460 -17.60 -8.41 -12.62
N THR A 461 -17.81 -9.73 -12.62
CA THR A 461 -16.74 -10.72 -12.39
C THR A 461 -15.73 -10.76 -13.54
N VAL A 462 -16.11 -10.35 -14.74
CA VAL A 462 -15.23 -10.26 -15.91
C VAL A 462 -14.05 -9.33 -15.66
N SER A 463 -14.20 -8.28 -14.84
CA SER A 463 -13.13 -7.34 -14.52
C SER A 463 -12.05 -7.92 -13.58
N ILE A 464 -12.31 -9.05 -12.92
CA ILE A 464 -11.34 -9.68 -11.99
C ILE A 464 -10.03 -10.02 -12.70
N GLY A 465 -10.08 -10.62 -13.89
CA GLY A 465 -8.90 -10.97 -14.66
C GLY A 465 -8.01 -9.75 -15.00
N PRO A 466 -8.56 -8.74 -15.68
CA PRO A 466 -7.86 -7.49 -15.96
C PRO A 466 -7.31 -6.77 -14.74
N LEU A 467 -8.03 -6.73 -13.61
CA LEU A 467 -7.54 -6.14 -12.37
C LEU A 467 -6.35 -6.91 -11.79
N LEU A 468 -6.38 -8.25 -11.86
CA LEU A 468 -5.24 -9.09 -11.51
C LEU A 468 -4.04 -8.87 -12.45
N ASP A 469 -4.29 -8.63 -13.74
CA ASP A 469 -3.23 -8.29 -14.70
C ASP A 469 -2.59 -6.93 -14.36
N LEU A 470 -3.38 -5.93 -13.94
CA LEU A 470 -2.88 -4.65 -13.47
C LEU A 470 -2.02 -4.76 -12.20
N ALA A 471 -2.43 -5.61 -11.27
CA ALA A 471 -1.69 -5.85 -10.03
C ALA A 471 -0.42 -6.71 -10.24
N SER A 472 -0.37 -7.51 -11.31
CA SER A 472 0.68 -8.51 -11.56
C SER A 472 2.11 -7.95 -11.47
N PRO A 473 2.48 -6.78 -12.06
CA PRO A 473 3.83 -6.24 -11.95
C PRO A 473 4.25 -5.92 -10.52
N LEU A 474 3.31 -5.47 -9.66
CA LEU A 474 3.58 -5.20 -8.24
C LEU A 474 3.87 -6.49 -7.45
N LEU A 475 3.37 -7.63 -7.95
CA LEU A 475 3.51 -8.93 -7.31
C LEU A 475 4.74 -9.70 -7.81
N SER A 476 5.02 -9.64 -9.13
CA SER A 476 6.09 -10.40 -9.76
C SER A 476 7.48 -9.88 -9.40
N GLU A 477 7.61 -8.56 -9.19
CA GLU A 477 8.87 -7.97 -8.75
C GLU A 477 9.16 -8.36 -7.30
N SER A 478 10.39 -8.80 -7.02
CA SER A 478 10.81 -9.15 -5.67
C SER A 478 11.10 -7.89 -4.86
N PRO A 479 10.59 -7.77 -3.63
CA PRO A 479 11.02 -6.71 -2.72
C PRO A 479 12.53 -6.76 -2.47
N GLU A 480 13.12 -5.65 -2.02
CA GLU A 480 14.47 -5.66 -1.46
C GLU A 480 14.46 -6.58 -0.23
N ASP A 481 14.77 -7.86 -0.44
CA ASP A 481 14.81 -8.85 0.64
C ASP A 481 16.17 -8.78 1.33
N SER A 482 16.13 -8.43 2.60
CA SER A 482 17.30 -8.35 3.46
C SER A 482 17.12 -9.19 4.73
N SER A 483 16.12 -10.08 4.76
CA SER A 483 15.76 -10.85 5.96
C SER A 483 16.90 -11.72 6.49
N ASP A 484 17.75 -12.23 5.61
CA ASP A 484 18.86 -13.12 5.94
C ASP A 484 20.22 -12.39 5.92
N LEU A 485 20.27 -11.13 5.53
CA LEU A 485 21.50 -10.36 5.44
C LEU A 485 21.84 -9.66 6.78
N PRO A 486 23.12 -9.63 7.17
CA PRO A 486 23.55 -8.98 8.39
C PRO A 486 23.27 -7.46 8.35
N ILE A 487 22.83 -6.94 9.47
CA ILE A 487 22.57 -5.51 9.68
C ILE A 487 23.88 -4.84 10.05
N VAL A 488 24.19 -3.71 9.42
CA VAL A 488 25.32 -2.87 9.75
C VAL A 488 24.88 -1.85 10.80
N GLU A 489 25.34 -2.03 12.05
CA GLU A 489 24.96 -1.16 13.17
C GLU A 489 25.73 0.17 13.16
N THR A 490 27.00 0.14 12.77
CA THR A 490 27.88 1.33 12.75
C THR A 490 28.75 1.35 11.50
N LEU A 491 29.01 2.55 10.98
CA LEU A 491 29.96 2.78 9.90
C LEU A 491 31.02 3.80 10.34
N ARG A 492 32.27 3.60 9.90
CA ARG A 492 33.36 4.58 10.01
C ARG A 492 33.28 5.58 8.85
N GLY A 493 32.82 5.13 7.68
CA GLY A 493 32.58 5.97 6.52
C GLY A 493 33.55 5.77 5.36
N SER A 494 34.31 4.66 5.28
CA SER A 494 35.06 4.38 4.06
C SER A 494 34.15 3.82 2.96
N VAL A 495 34.45 4.18 1.71
CA VAL A 495 33.74 3.71 0.51
C VAL A 495 34.75 3.23 -0.51
N GLU A 496 34.56 2.04 -1.06
CA GLU A 496 35.47 1.47 -2.06
C GLU A 496 34.69 0.85 -3.21
N LEU A 497 35.09 1.17 -4.42
CA LEU A 497 34.61 0.51 -5.64
C LEU A 497 35.79 -0.26 -6.25
N ALA A 498 35.55 -1.52 -6.58
CA ALA A 498 36.55 -2.42 -7.17
C ALA A 498 36.03 -2.95 -8.51
N ASN A 499 36.63 -2.48 -9.63
CA ASN A 499 36.35 -2.90 -11.02
C ASN A 499 34.86 -2.87 -11.40
N VAL A 500 34.15 -1.80 -10.96
CA VAL A 500 32.72 -1.67 -11.14
C VAL A 500 32.36 -1.31 -12.57
N SER A 501 31.56 -2.17 -13.20
CA SER A 501 30.95 -1.89 -14.52
C SER A 501 29.45 -2.03 -14.46
N PHE A 502 28.74 -1.12 -15.15
CA PHE A 502 27.28 -1.06 -15.11
C PHE A 502 26.68 -0.57 -16.43
N ARG A 503 25.55 -1.17 -16.82
CA ARG A 503 24.66 -0.72 -17.89
C ARG A 503 23.20 -0.91 -17.49
N TYR A 504 22.31 -0.08 -18.02
CA TYR A 504 20.89 -0.13 -17.68
C TYR A 504 20.13 -1.28 -18.36
N ASN A 505 20.56 -1.72 -19.52
CA ASN A 505 19.98 -2.84 -20.27
C ASN A 505 21.10 -3.68 -20.86
N GLU A 506 20.88 -4.99 -21.00
CA GLU A 506 21.87 -5.94 -21.55
C GLU A 506 22.38 -5.57 -22.95
N ASN A 507 21.54 -4.94 -23.77
CA ASN A 507 21.87 -4.53 -25.14
C ASN A 507 22.43 -3.10 -25.25
N SER A 508 22.61 -2.39 -24.13
CA SER A 508 23.15 -1.02 -24.12
C SER A 508 24.65 -1.03 -23.83
N PRO A 509 25.41 -0.02 -24.30
CA PRO A 509 26.80 0.15 -23.91
C PRO A 509 26.93 0.33 -22.39
N PHE A 510 28.09 0.03 -21.85
CA PHE A 510 28.40 0.32 -20.45
C PHE A 510 28.35 1.83 -20.20
N VAL A 511 27.61 2.23 -19.19
CA VAL A 511 27.53 3.61 -18.69
C VAL A 511 28.72 3.90 -17.77
N LEU A 512 29.14 2.89 -17.00
CA LEU A 512 30.36 2.87 -16.20
C LEU A 512 31.14 1.62 -16.56
N ASN A 513 32.44 1.77 -16.76
CA ASN A 513 33.31 0.71 -17.25
C ASN A 513 34.62 0.68 -16.46
N ASP A 514 34.78 -0.35 -15.64
CA ASP A 514 35.97 -0.61 -14.85
C ASP A 514 36.37 0.54 -13.89
N ILE A 515 35.37 1.02 -13.12
CA ILE A 515 35.57 2.08 -12.13
C ILE A 515 36.14 1.47 -10.85
N SER A 516 37.30 1.98 -10.44
CA SER A 516 37.96 1.60 -9.17
C SER A 516 38.49 2.84 -8.47
N PHE A 517 38.03 3.10 -7.27
CA PHE A 517 38.56 4.11 -6.36
C PHE A 517 38.15 3.81 -4.92
N ARG A 518 38.87 4.41 -3.97
CA ARG A 518 38.59 4.28 -2.55
C ARG A 518 38.52 5.66 -1.91
N VAL A 519 37.54 5.89 -1.04
CA VAL A 519 37.38 7.11 -0.22
C VAL A 519 37.62 6.74 1.23
N SER A 520 38.53 7.48 1.88
CA SER A 520 38.86 7.27 3.28
C SER A 520 37.82 7.93 4.23
N PRO A 521 37.68 7.43 5.47
CA PRO A 521 36.77 8.06 6.42
C PRO A 521 37.12 9.55 6.64
N GLY A 522 36.11 10.41 6.49
CA GLY A 522 36.28 11.86 6.64
C GLY A 522 36.81 12.59 5.41
N GLU A 523 37.20 11.90 4.36
CA GLU A 523 37.70 12.48 3.11
C GLU A 523 36.61 13.19 2.34
N TYR A 524 36.91 14.33 1.74
CA TYR A 524 36.04 15.11 0.87
C TYR A 524 36.43 14.92 -0.61
N VAL A 525 35.65 14.13 -1.35
CA VAL A 525 35.92 13.79 -2.74
C VAL A 525 34.91 14.44 -3.66
N ALA A 526 35.39 15.13 -4.71
CA ALA A 526 34.56 15.63 -5.79
C ALA A 526 34.60 14.70 -7.00
N ILE A 527 33.44 14.44 -7.59
CA ILE A 527 33.30 13.74 -8.86
C ILE A 527 32.87 14.74 -9.91
N THR A 528 33.69 14.92 -10.94
CA THR A 528 33.45 15.86 -12.05
C THR A 528 33.56 15.17 -13.40
N GLY A 529 33.15 15.85 -14.47
CA GLY A 529 33.18 15.34 -15.84
C GLY A 529 32.05 15.87 -16.73
N HIS A 530 32.07 15.55 -18.01
CA HIS A 530 31.05 16.00 -18.96
C HIS A 530 29.63 15.55 -18.59
N SER A 531 28.61 16.26 -19.09
CA SER A 531 27.22 15.80 -18.92
C SER A 531 27.04 14.44 -19.59
N GLY A 532 26.40 13.49 -18.90
CA GLY A 532 26.17 12.15 -19.44
C GLY A 532 27.31 11.13 -19.23
N CYS A 533 28.47 11.49 -18.64
CA CYS A 533 29.59 10.57 -18.42
C CYS A 533 29.34 9.52 -17.32
N GLY A 534 28.18 9.49 -16.64
CA GLY A 534 27.81 8.46 -15.66
C GLY A 534 27.83 8.87 -14.19
N LYS A 535 28.05 10.17 -13.83
CA LYS A 535 28.13 10.65 -12.44
C LYS A 535 26.91 10.28 -11.59
N SER A 536 25.71 10.60 -12.04
CA SER A 536 24.47 10.27 -11.31
C SER A 536 24.18 8.76 -11.28
N THR A 537 24.70 8.01 -12.26
CA THR A 537 24.66 6.54 -12.24
C THR A 537 25.58 5.98 -11.13
N LEU A 538 26.74 6.57 -10.98
CA LEU A 538 27.68 6.21 -9.91
C LEU A 538 27.04 6.46 -8.53
N VAL A 539 26.38 7.61 -8.35
CA VAL A 539 25.66 7.91 -7.09
C VAL A 539 24.55 6.87 -6.83
N ARG A 540 23.79 6.44 -7.85
CA ARG A 540 22.76 5.41 -7.68
C ARG A 540 23.33 4.06 -7.27
N LEU A 541 24.49 3.68 -7.81
CA LEU A 541 25.21 2.46 -7.41
C LEU A 541 25.70 2.55 -5.96
N LEU A 542 26.26 3.69 -5.54
CA LEU A 542 26.67 3.93 -4.16
C LEU A 542 25.47 3.85 -3.18
N LEU A 543 24.28 4.26 -3.58
CA LEU A 543 23.09 4.15 -2.75
C LEU A 543 22.44 2.77 -2.79
N GLY A 544 22.97 1.84 -3.61
CA GLY A 544 22.40 0.51 -3.80
C GLY A 544 21.02 0.56 -4.47
N PHE A 545 20.74 1.59 -5.29
CA PHE A 545 19.52 1.67 -6.11
C PHE A 545 19.67 0.90 -7.42
N GLU A 546 20.91 0.61 -7.78
CA GLU A 546 21.31 -0.26 -8.89
C GLU A 546 22.38 -1.22 -8.38
N ASN A 547 22.47 -2.39 -8.99
CA ASN A 547 23.52 -3.37 -8.69
C ASN A 547 24.56 -3.35 -9.81
N PRO A 548 25.86 -3.38 -9.51
CA PRO A 548 26.88 -3.46 -10.53
C PRO A 548 26.77 -4.79 -11.31
N GLU A 549 26.99 -4.77 -12.61
CA GLU A 549 27.06 -5.98 -13.44
C GLU A 549 28.38 -6.74 -13.22
N LYS A 550 29.46 -5.98 -13.02
CA LYS A 550 30.78 -6.52 -12.68
C LYS A 550 31.39 -5.69 -11.55
N GLY A 551 32.28 -6.31 -10.80
CA GLY A 551 32.94 -5.68 -9.67
C GLY A 551 32.09 -5.67 -8.39
N SER A 552 32.54 -4.93 -7.39
CA SER A 552 31.87 -4.84 -6.08
C SER A 552 32.05 -3.47 -5.45
N ILE A 553 31.08 -3.10 -4.62
CA ILE A 553 31.09 -1.86 -3.85
C ILE A 553 31.14 -2.23 -2.36
N PHE A 554 31.98 -1.55 -1.60
CA PHE A 554 32.19 -1.84 -0.19
C PHE A 554 31.98 -0.57 0.65
N PHE A 555 31.38 -0.75 1.82
CA PHE A 555 31.28 0.23 2.91
C PHE A 555 31.97 -0.36 4.13
N ASP A 556 33.08 0.25 4.59
CA ASP A 556 33.89 -0.25 5.69
C ASP A 556 34.22 -1.75 5.60
N SER A 557 34.61 -2.23 4.40
CA SER A 557 34.88 -3.64 4.09
C SER A 557 33.63 -4.55 3.95
N HIS A 558 32.44 -4.04 4.12
CA HIS A 558 31.20 -4.79 3.87
C HIS A 558 30.76 -4.61 2.44
N SER A 559 30.66 -5.72 1.68
CA SER A 559 30.12 -5.66 0.32
C SER A 559 28.63 -5.36 0.31
N THR A 560 28.18 -4.51 -0.61
CA THR A 560 26.76 -4.17 -0.79
C THR A 560 25.88 -5.37 -1.05
N SER A 561 26.42 -6.46 -1.61
CA SER A 561 25.71 -7.70 -1.87
C SER A 561 25.60 -8.64 -0.66
N SER A 562 26.42 -8.41 0.41
CA SER A 562 26.50 -9.27 1.58
C SER A 562 25.84 -8.69 2.84
N VAL A 563 25.33 -7.47 2.77
CA VAL A 563 24.71 -6.78 3.90
C VAL A 563 23.37 -6.16 3.52
N ASP A 564 22.54 -5.93 4.52
CA ASP A 564 21.31 -5.19 4.32
C ASP A 564 21.58 -3.70 4.01
N MET A 565 21.41 -3.32 2.74
CA MET A 565 21.63 -1.96 2.26
C MET A 565 20.75 -0.90 2.93
N ARG A 566 19.62 -1.27 3.50
CA ARG A 566 18.79 -0.32 4.27
C ARG A 566 19.51 0.12 5.54
N SER A 567 20.23 -0.80 6.19
CA SER A 567 21.05 -0.47 7.37
C SER A 567 22.22 0.44 7.02
N VAL A 568 22.87 0.23 5.88
CA VAL A 568 23.91 1.11 5.35
C VAL A 568 23.37 2.50 5.03
N ARG A 569 22.21 2.58 4.29
CA ARG A 569 21.55 3.85 3.92
C ARG A 569 21.16 4.70 5.13
N ARG A 570 20.96 4.13 6.31
CA ARG A 570 20.74 4.89 7.55
C ARG A 570 21.94 5.77 7.95
N HIS A 571 23.13 5.36 7.60
CA HIS A 571 24.36 6.10 7.89
C HIS A 571 24.75 7.05 6.76
N ILE A 572 24.00 7.08 5.65
CA ILE A 572 24.25 7.94 4.50
C ILE A 572 23.23 9.07 4.45
N GLY A 573 23.67 10.32 4.44
CA GLY A 573 22.85 11.49 4.12
C GLY A 573 22.92 11.79 2.63
N THR A 574 21.79 12.06 1.98
CA THR A 574 21.79 12.28 0.53
C THR A 574 20.97 13.48 0.11
N VAL A 575 21.47 14.22 -0.88
CA VAL A 575 20.69 15.20 -1.66
C VAL A 575 20.92 14.89 -3.14
N MET A 576 19.88 14.36 -3.78
CA MET A 576 19.90 14.01 -5.21
C MET A 576 19.48 15.21 -6.05
N GLN A 577 19.92 15.29 -7.30
CA GLN A 577 19.61 16.36 -8.26
C GLN A 577 18.10 16.67 -8.37
N ASN A 578 17.25 15.65 -8.40
CA ASN A 578 15.80 15.78 -8.53
C ASN A 578 15.05 15.58 -7.20
N SER A 579 15.71 15.79 -6.06
CA SER A 579 15.06 15.65 -4.75
C SER A 579 13.90 16.64 -4.59
N ARG A 580 12.82 16.18 -3.95
CA ARG A 580 11.63 16.98 -3.67
C ARG A 580 11.30 16.98 -2.19
N LEU A 581 10.62 18.03 -1.77
CA LEU A 581 10.03 18.10 -0.44
C LEU A 581 8.69 17.36 -0.44
N PHE A 582 8.41 16.72 0.69
CA PHE A 582 7.12 16.08 0.93
C PHE A 582 6.07 17.12 1.33
N VAL A 583 4.82 16.84 0.97
CA VAL A 583 3.69 17.60 1.51
C VAL A 583 3.62 17.40 3.02
N GLY A 584 3.59 18.51 3.76
CA GLY A 584 3.64 18.48 5.22
C GLY A 584 4.24 19.77 5.75
N ASN A 585 4.71 19.78 7.00
CA ASN A 585 5.41 20.94 7.55
C ASN A 585 6.94 20.82 7.39
N ILE A 586 7.66 21.91 7.67
CA ILE A 586 9.11 21.96 7.59
C ILE A 586 9.75 20.94 8.54
N LEU A 587 9.27 20.86 9.79
CA LEU A 587 9.76 19.88 10.77
C LEU A 587 9.68 18.47 10.21
N TYR A 588 8.50 18.05 9.72
CA TYR A 588 8.32 16.74 9.11
C TYR A 588 9.32 16.48 7.99
N ASN A 589 9.56 17.49 7.14
CA ASN A 589 10.50 17.38 6.04
C ASN A 589 11.96 17.21 6.52
N ILE A 590 12.35 17.78 7.64
CA ILE A 590 13.70 17.62 8.19
C ILE A 590 13.86 16.24 8.86
N ILE A 591 12.91 15.85 9.73
CA ILE A 591 13.05 14.65 10.57
C ILE A 591 12.60 13.34 9.90
N ILE A 592 12.02 13.38 8.70
CA ILE A 592 11.50 12.17 8.04
C ILE A 592 12.56 11.06 7.86
N SER A 593 13.82 11.43 7.70
CA SER A 593 14.93 10.47 7.59
C SER A 593 15.44 9.99 8.96
N SER A 594 14.97 10.60 10.06
CA SER A 594 15.39 10.30 11.43
C SER A 594 14.20 10.44 12.38
N PRO A 595 13.33 9.42 12.49
CA PRO A 595 12.11 9.48 13.31
C PRO A 595 12.35 9.75 14.80
N LEU A 596 13.55 9.44 15.30
CA LEU A 596 13.96 9.68 16.69
C LEU A 596 14.47 11.10 16.95
N SER A 597 14.67 11.92 15.90
CA SER A 597 15.15 13.29 16.04
C SER A 597 14.09 14.19 16.68
N THR A 598 14.58 15.03 17.56
CA THR A 598 13.78 16.01 18.31
C THR A 598 13.58 17.31 17.51
N MET A 599 12.79 18.22 18.06
CA MET A 599 12.66 19.59 17.54
C MET A 599 14.00 20.33 17.58
N ASP A 600 14.80 20.07 18.62
CA ASP A 600 16.12 20.72 18.80
C ASP A 600 17.13 20.19 17.76
N ASP A 601 17.11 18.88 17.48
CA ASP A 601 17.91 18.30 16.39
C ASP A 601 17.53 18.89 15.02
N ALA A 602 16.24 19.15 14.80
CA ALA A 602 15.78 19.78 13.58
C ALA A 602 16.24 21.23 13.46
N TRP A 603 16.27 22.00 14.57
CA TRP A 603 16.82 23.34 14.59
C TRP A 603 18.34 23.33 14.37
N GLU A 604 19.09 22.44 15.03
CA GLU A 604 20.53 22.26 14.80
C GLU A 604 20.82 21.97 13.31
N ALA A 605 20.06 21.05 12.71
CA ALA A 605 20.21 20.75 11.29
C ALA A 605 19.85 21.96 10.39
N ALA A 606 18.84 22.75 10.76
CA ALA A 606 18.47 23.95 10.03
C ALA A 606 19.55 25.06 10.14
N GLU A 607 20.20 25.19 11.29
CA GLU A 607 21.31 26.11 11.48
C GLU A 607 22.53 25.72 10.65
N LEU A 608 22.92 24.44 10.69
CA LEU A 608 24.03 23.92 9.89
C LEU A 608 23.76 24.05 8.37
N ALA A 609 22.53 23.91 7.95
CA ALA A 609 22.12 24.11 6.54
C ALA A 609 21.90 25.58 6.16
N GLY A 610 22.05 26.53 7.10
CA GLY A 610 21.88 27.96 6.87
C GLY A 610 20.46 28.40 6.54
N ILE A 611 19.42 27.65 6.99
CA ILE A 611 18.01 27.98 6.73
C ILE A 611 17.24 28.39 7.99
N ALA A 612 17.86 28.31 9.17
CA ALA A 612 17.19 28.57 10.44
C ALA A 612 16.55 29.95 10.51
N GLU A 613 17.28 31.00 10.04
CA GLU A 613 16.78 32.38 10.06
C GLU A 613 15.57 32.54 9.13
N ASP A 614 15.61 31.98 7.93
CA ASP A 614 14.43 31.98 7.05
C ASP A 614 13.21 31.34 7.71
N ILE A 615 13.43 30.20 8.42
CA ILE A 615 12.33 29.49 9.11
C ILE A 615 11.79 30.34 10.27
N ARG A 616 12.65 31.06 11.04
CA ARG A 616 12.22 31.96 12.13
C ARG A 616 11.36 33.12 11.62
N GLN A 617 11.65 33.62 10.43
CA GLN A 617 10.88 34.71 9.81
C GLN A 617 9.55 34.24 9.21
N MET A 618 9.35 32.93 9.05
CA MET A 618 8.07 32.40 8.57
C MET A 618 7.01 32.46 9.68
N PRO A 619 5.74 32.82 9.38
CA PRO A 619 4.69 33.00 10.40
C PRO A 619 4.46 31.80 11.31
N MET A 620 4.73 30.57 10.84
CA MET A 620 4.55 29.33 11.58
C MET A 620 5.88 28.63 11.93
N GLY A 621 7.03 29.23 11.63
CA GLY A 621 8.33 28.64 11.89
C GLY A 621 8.46 27.22 11.34
N MET A 622 8.96 26.27 12.14
CA MET A 622 9.06 24.84 11.76
C MET A 622 7.73 24.17 11.38
N LYS A 623 6.59 24.76 11.77
CA LYS A 623 5.26 24.25 11.41
C LYS A 623 4.72 24.80 10.09
N THR A 624 5.46 25.65 9.40
CA THR A 624 5.08 26.18 8.09
C THR A 624 4.85 25.04 7.13
N LEU A 625 3.70 25.08 6.45
CA LEU A 625 3.29 24.03 5.52
C LEU A 625 4.04 24.17 4.20
N VAL A 626 4.53 23.05 3.75
CA VAL A 626 5.17 22.86 2.44
C VAL A 626 4.20 22.12 1.54
N SER A 627 3.80 22.73 0.45
CA SER A 627 2.93 22.10 -0.55
C SER A 627 3.74 21.22 -1.51
N GLU A 628 3.06 20.51 -2.40
CA GLU A 628 3.67 19.57 -3.34
C GLU A 628 4.80 20.24 -4.16
N GLY A 629 5.96 19.60 -4.16
CA GLY A 629 7.16 20.10 -4.84
C GLY A 629 7.81 21.32 -4.19
N GLY A 630 7.37 21.75 -2.98
CA GLY A 630 7.94 22.89 -2.26
C GLY A 630 7.50 24.24 -2.81
N SER A 631 6.30 24.33 -3.43
CA SER A 631 5.75 25.63 -3.86
C SER A 631 5.58 26.53 -2.63
N GLY A 632 5.97 27.80 -2.79
CA GLY A 632 6.05 28.78 -1.68
C GLY A 632 7.44 28.96 -1.07
N LEU A 633 8.41 28.11 -1.40
CA LEU A 633 9.82 28.27 -1.03
C LEU A 633 10.67 28.62 -2.25
N SER A 634 11.67 29.47 -2.04
CA SER A 634 12.67 29.75 -3.08
C SER A 634 13.49 28.50 -3.42
N GLY A 635 14.16 28.48 -4.58
CA GLY A 635 15.06 27.39 -4.97
C GLY A 635 16.15 27.11 -3.93
N GLY A 636 16.77 28.17 -3.41
CA GLY A 636 17.80 28.10 -2.38
C GLY A 636 17.25 27.61 -1.05
N GLN A 637 16.08 28.07 -0.61
CA GLN A 637 15.43 27.57 0.60
C GLN A 637 15.10 26.07 0.49
N ARG A 638 14.59 25.62 -0.66
CA ARG A 638 14.35 24.18 -0.87
C ARG A 638 15.62 23.36 -0.78
N GLN A 639 16.71 23.81 -1.40
CA GLN A 639 17.99 23.09 -1.33
C GLN A 639 18.53 23.04 0.09
N ARG A 640 18.53 24.16 0.83
CA ARG A 640 18.96 24.19 2.23
C ARG A 640 18.11 23.28 3.13
N LEU A 641 16.81 23.22 2.89
CA LEU A 641 15.92 22.32 3.62
C LEU A 641 16.21 20.84 3.33
N MET A 642 16.56 20.50 2.08
CA MET A 642 16.99 19.15 1.72
C MET A 642 18.35 18.78 2.34
N ILE A 643 19.26 19.76 2.44
CA ILE A 643 20.54 19.59 3.15
C ILE A 643 20.27 19.36 4.64
N ALA A 644 19.41 20.16 5.29
CA ALA A 644 19.01 19.96 6.69
C ALA A 644 18.44 18.55 6.92
N ARG A 645 17.59 18.05 6.02
CA ARG A 645 17.09 16.65 6.05
C ARG A 645 18.22 15.63 5.99
N ALA A 646 19.20 15.84 5.12
CA ALA A 646 20.31 14.90 4.93
C ALA A 646 21.22 14.81 6.16
N ILE A 647 21.44 15.92 6.86
CA ILE A 647 22.37 16.01 7.99
C ILE A 647 21.72 15.80 9.36
N CYS A 648 20.40 15.90 9.48
CA CYS A 648 19.67 15.80 10.76
C CYS A 648 20.00 14.54 11.56
N LYS A 649 20.26 13.42 10.91
CA LYS A 649 20.64 12.15 11.54
C LYS A 649 22.14 12.01 11.84
N LYS A 650 22.94 13.08 11.64
CA LYS A 650 24.41 13.08 11.81
C LYS A 650 25.10 11.92 11.07
N PRO A 651 24.95 11.83 9.73
CA PRO A 651 25.41 10.71 8.93
C PRO A 651 26.92 10.57 8.94
N LYS A 652 27.43 9.36 8.67
CA LYS A 652 28.88 9.09 8.50
C LYS A 652 29.37 9.38 7.09
N ILE A 653 28.47 9.32 6.12
CA ILE A 653 28.75 9.57 4.71
C ILE A 653 27.69 10.55 4.18
N LEU A 654 28.11 11.58 3.47
CA LEU A 654 27.23 12.51 2.74
C LEU A 654 27.48 12.35 1.24
N ILE A 655 26.40 12.14 0.48
CA ILE A 655 26.44 12.05 -0.97
C ILE A 655 25.55 13.15 -1.56
N PHE A 656 26.16 14.09 -2.27
CA PHE A 656 25.47 15.22 -2.87
C PHE A 656 25.58 15.19 -4.39
N ASP A 657 24.46 15.24 -5.07
CA ASP A 657 24.35 15.36 -6.54
C ASP A 657 23.80 16.74 -6.89
N GLU A 658 24.71 17.69 -7.19
CA GLU A 658 24.40 19.10 -7.50
C GLU A 658 23.60 19.84 -6.39
N ALA A 659 23.79 19.46 -5.15
CA ALA A 659 22.99 19.93 -4.00
C ALA A 659 23.13 21.43 -3.68
N THR A 660 24.12 22.13 -4.22
CA THR A 660 24.39 23.56 -3.95
C THR A 660 24.17 24.46 -5.19
N SER A 661 23.59 23.92 -6.28
CA SER A 661 23.48 24.63 -7.55
C SER A 661 22.56 25.88 -7.52
N ALA A 662 21.56 25.94 -6.62
CA ALA A 662 20.67 27.09 -6.48
C ALA A 662 21.05 28.03 -5.30
N LEU A 663 22.21 27.81 -4.64
CA LEU A 663 22.69 28.67 -3.57
C LEU A 663 23.57 29.80 -4.12
N ASP A 664 23.49 30.96 -3.51
CA ASP A 664 24.44 32.05 -3.70
C ASP A 664 25.81 31.72 -3.03
N ASN A 665 26.85 32.39 -3.44
CA ASN A 665 28.23 32.08 -3.00
C ASN A 665 28.43 32.23 -1.48
N ILE A 666 27.76 33.20 -0.84
CA ILE A 666 27.88 33.44 0.62
C ILE A 666 27.24 32.30 1.39
N THR A 667 25.99 31.95 1.04
CA THR A 667 25.24 30.84 1.66
C THR A 667 25.92 29.49 1.38
N GLN A 668 26.45 29.29 0.16
CA GLN A 668 27.24 28.09 -0.15
C GLN A 668 28.48 27.94 0.71
N LYS A 669 29.22 29.01 0.95
CA LYS A 669 30.38 28.99 1.82
C LYS A 669 29.98 28.64 3.26
N HIS A 670 28.95 29.29 3.80
CA HIS A 670 28.46 29.01 5.16
C HIS A 670 28.04 27.53 5.32
N VAL A 671 27.32 26.96 4.34
CA VAL A 671 26.92 25.53 4.35
C VAL A 671 28.17 24.64 4.26
N SER A 672 29.18 24.99 3.43
CA SER A 672 30.41 24.21 3.31
C SER A 672 31.19 24.19 4.64
N ASP A 673 31.37 25.35 5.24
CA ASP A 673 32.09 25.49 6.52
C ASP A 673 31.37 24.71 7.65
N SER A 674 30.04 24.72 7.65
CA SER A 674 29.24 23.96 8.61
C SER A 674 29.35 22.45 8.40
N LEU A 675 29.40 22.00 7.14
CA LEU A 675 29.56 20.58 6.80
C LEU A 675 30.99 20.07 7.12
N ASP A 676 32.01 20.94 7.07
CA ASP A 676 33.38 20.61 7.47
C ASP A 676 33.45 20.25 8.96
N ALA A 677 32.64 20.93 9.79
CA ALA A 677 32.57 20.66 11.22
C ALA A 677 31.97 19.27 11.56
N LEU A 678 31.22 18.65 10.68
CA LEU A 678 30.61 17.33 10.89
C LEU A 678 31.61 16.17 10.80
N LYS A 679 32.80 16.39 10.25
CA LYS A 679 33.86 15.38 10.10
C LYS A 679 33.36 14.03 9.50
N CYS A 680 32.47 14.08 8.58
CA CYS A 680 31.94 12.91 7.85
C CYS A 680 32.55 12.81 6.46
N THR A 681 32.58 11.60 5.89
CA THR A 681 33.01 11.38 4.52
C THR A 681 32.05 12.06 3.54
N ARG A 682 32.57 12.80 2.56
CA ARG A 682 31.76 13.55 1.59
C ARG A 682 32.09 13.16 0.16
N ILE A 683 31.08 12.76 -0.59
CA ILE A 683 31.17 12.48 -2.02
C ILE A 683 30.22 13.44 -2.72
N VAL A 684 30.76 14.37 -3.51
CA VAL A 684 30.00 15.43 -4.14
C VAL A 684 30.15 15.38 -5.65
N VAL A 685 29.05 15.23 -6.35
CA VAL A 685 29.02 15.47 -7.81
C VAL A 685 28.91 16.98 -8.01
N ALA A 686 29.98 17.60 -8.50
CA ALA A 686 30.11 19.04 -8.58
C ALA A 686 30.30 19.51 -10.02
N HIS A 687 29.56 20.58 -10.35
CA HIS A 687 29.73 21.36 -11.57
C HIS A 687 30.26 22.76 -11.29
N ARG A 688 30.26 23.21 -10.03
CA ARG A 688 30.76 24.54 -9.63
C ARG A 688 32.22 24.46 -9.19
N LEU A 689 33.03 25.34 -9.72
CA LEU A 689 34.46 25.45 -9.39
C LEU A 689 34.71 25.71 -7.90
N SER A 690 33.84 26.54 -7.27
CA SER A 690 33.89 26.83 -5.84
C SER A 690 33.76 25.60 -4.93
N THR A 691 32.97 24.61 -5.37
CA THR A 691 32.76 23.34 -4.66
C THR A 691 33.99 22.42 -4.84
N ILE A 692 34.53 22.37 -6.07
CA ILE A 692 35.60 21.44 -6.46
C ILE A 692 36.94 21.91 -5.82
N LYS A 693 37.17 23.20 -5.69
CA LYS A 693 38.43 23.73 -5.19
C LYS A 693 38.76 23.38 -3.73
N ASN A 694 37.72 23.15 -2.93
CA ASN A 694 37.85 22.88 -1.49
C ASN A 694 37.87 21.37 -1.16
N CYS A 695 37.89 20.48 -2.18
CA CYS A 695 37.94 19.05 -1.96
C CYS A 695 39.36 18.54 -1.75
N ASP A 696 39.50 17.51 -0.91
CA ASP A 696 40.80 16.85 -0.69
C ASP A 696 41.28 16.15 -1.96
N ARG A 697 40.32 15.60 -2.75
CA ARG A 697 40.59 14.88 -3.98
C ARG A 697 39.48 15.03 -5.00
N ILE A 698 39.86 15.06 -6.26
CA ILE A 698 38.93 15.16 -7.41
C ILE A 698 39.12 13.92 -8.27
N ILE A 699 38.00 13.32 -8.66
CA ILE A 699 37.91 12.20 -9.60
C ILE A 699 37.20 12.71 -10.86
N CYS A 700 37.92 12.65 -11.99
CA CYS A 700 37.40 13.07 -13.28
C CYS A 700 36.89 11.85 -14.05
N LEU A 701 35.58 11.86 -14.39
CA LEU A 701 34.91 10.87 -15.17
C LEU A 701 34.70 11.33 -16.61
N ASP A 702 35.10 10.51 -17.57
CA ASP A 702 34.75 10.70 -18.97
C ASP A 702 34.44 9.36 -19.63
N GLU A 703 33.42 9.31 -20.48
CA GLU A 703 32.93 8.10 -21.17
C GLU A 703 32.82 6.86 -20.26
N GLY A 704 32.38 7.08 -19.02
CA GLY A 704 32.21 6.02 -18.02
C GLY A 704 33.49 5.46 -17.40
N ARG A 705 34.62 6.14 -17.54
CA ARG A 705 35.93 5.77 -16.96
C ARG A 705 36.52 6.90 -16.12
N ILE A 706 37.38 6.56 -15.18
CA ILE A 706 38.21 7.54 -14.48
C ILE A 706 39.37 7.90 -15.41
N VAL A 707 39.46 9.17 -15.81
CA VAL A 707 40.52 9.65 -16.67
C VAL A 707 41.61 10.37 -15.94
N GLU A 708 41.26 11.08 -14.86
CA GLU A 708 42.23 11.79 -14.00
C GLU A 708 41.77 11.73 -12.54
N GLU A 709 42.75 11.72 -11.65
CA GLU A 709 42.55 11.75 -10.20
C GLU A 709 43.71 12.53 -9.54
N GLY A 710 43.39 13.37 -8.57
CA GLY A 710 44.40 14.18 -7.83
C GLY A 710 43.75 15.34 -7.09
N THR A 711 44.57 16.17 -6.48
CA THR A 711 44.15 17.45 -5.90
C THR A 711 43.91 18.51 -6.97
N TYR A 712 43.23 19.61 -6.59
CA TYR A 712 42.94 20.71 -7.54
C TYR A 712 44.21 21.23 -8.22
N ASP A 713 45.27 21.49 -7.47
CA ASP A 713 46.51 22.08 -7.97
C ASP A 713 47.27 21.09 -8.87
N GLU A 714 47.36 19.82 -8.47
CA GLU A 714 48.00 18.77 -9.29
C GLU A 714 47.30 18.60 -10.65
N LEU A 715 45.94 18.61 -10.68
CA LEU A 715 45.21 18.46 -11.92
C LEU A 715 45.27 19.67 -12.82
N MET A 716 45.38 20.87 -12.23
CA MET A 716 45.59 22.11 -13.01
C MET A 716 46.99 22.17 -13.60
N GLU A 717 48.04 21.70 -12.89
CA GLU A 717 49.40 21.62 -13.40
C GLU A 717 49.57 20.62 -14.54
N LYS A 718 48.85 19.49 -14.47
CA LYS A 718 48.80 18.46 -15.54
C LYS A 718 48.26 18.99 -16.89
N LYS A 719 47.50 20.11 -16.87
CA LYS A 719 46.84 20.69 -18.06
C LYS A 719 46.05 19.69 -18.90
N GLY A 720 45.50 18.67 -18.25
CA GLY A 720 44.74 17.59 -18.88
C GLY A 720 43.23 17.86 -18.95
N PHE A 721 42.44 16.80 -18.88
CA PHE A 721 40.99 16.86 -19.00
C PHE A 721 40.31 17.76 -17.94
N PHE A 722 40.80 17.75 -16.71
CA PHE A 722 40.27 18.61 -15.66
C PHE A 722 40.51 20.10 -15.94
N ALA A 723 41.74 20.46 -16.36
CA ALA A 723 42.07 21.83 -16.69
C ALA A 723 41.25 22.35 -17.88
N GLU A 724 40.91 21.49 -18.86
CA GLU A 724 40.03 21.83 -19.96
C GLU A 724 38.59 22.14 -19.48
N ILE A 725 38.03 21.30 -18.59
CA ILE A 725 36.70 21.55 -17.98
C ILE A 725 36.68 22.89 -17.24
N VAL A 726 37.71 23.16 -16.43
CA VAL A 726 37.84 24.42 -15.67
C VAL A 726 37.92 25.61 -16.59
N SER A 727 38.74 25.54 -17.66
CA SER A 727 38.87 26.62 -18.63
C SER A 727 37.57 26.96 -19.35
N LYS A 728 36.81 25.95 -19.76
CA LYS A 728 35.47 26.13 -20.37
C LYS A 728 34.48 26.79 -19.41
N GLN A 729 34.48 26.40 -18.12
CA GLN A 729 33.62 27.03 -17.12
C GLN A 729 34.00 28.49 -16.79
N GLN A 730 35.26 28.88 -16.97
CA GLN A 730 35.70 30.24 -16.76
C GLN A 730 35.34 31.15 -17.96
N LEU A 731 35.24 30.58 -19.15
CA LEU A 731 34.82 31.31 -20.38
C LEU A 731 33.32 31.56 -20.43
N ASP A 732 32.51 30.75 -19.73
CA ASP A 732 31.03 30.90 -19.66
C ASP A 732 30.56 31.87 -18.54
N LYS A 733 31.50 32.52 -17.84
CA LYS A 733 31.26 33.59 -16.85
C LYS A 733 31.66 34.96 -17.44
#